data_e0ec42f14269f488396a03bf2469e441
#
_entry.id   e0ec42f14269f488396a03bf2469e441
#
_cell.length_a   1.000
_cell.length_b   1.000
_cell.length_c   1.000
_cell.angle_alpha   90.00
_cell.angle_beta   90.00
_cell.angle_gamma   90.00
#
_symmetry.space_group_name_H-M   'P 1'
#
loop_
_entity.id
_entity.type
_entity.pdbx_description
1 polymer ?
#
loop_
_entity_poly.entity_id
_entity_poly.type
_entity_poly.pdbx_seq_one_letter_code
_entity_poly.pdbx_strand_id
1 'polypeptide(L)'
;MKKTRIHRVWILFLLSVVTCLQVKAQYMPVVFDKVYGDKNQIQLVCPLPGDEVALVGKEGQKYNLTWVEREGGVIFSLPLTSFTAVNEIVELDNSRVLVVGQSSVPNVKGKKDKITLCGRIVVINRGGRIVTDIYAGDQGSNFLKGMLLRSGAFVVSGSEPKGADGRQGILLKLDPTGSVVYQYKNAGGGYCDQFAVMGNSIEYICAAFSAGKDKEQALVVRLDDKGKPYYMTTIPAKQFVVTGLNANINDGSVLVIGNSPTDGGIIYKIRPEGDIVFAKNMIPANQGAAMLDHLQVARNGNILVGGSGSQGYYALLRNDGTALYSGTSKGNVRGIGMNPATGESVVTTYDMSGRRGTFIRIHPTGKVEFERSLDGNFDKMKVTNSGEILLLSSSEGRVCMFSSTGEKEFDRYVTDNKPTAYRQAYTSSSGELLFLGMGGRLVKLGHGLYVSDVKITKPVNGIATAIFTVTLTGYATTKEGAPIPVSVGYATQEKTANIANNFTPVKGKLSFTPSRGTADRYLVKQDIEVSVKANNLIEGMKEFELVLSDAQQSYLVKPVGKAVIEDQQAVVKLVRTEQGEEGTKDILYELGLFKPDGTPLTNSTGANIIVDGIYGEGTADALDFDMGLTPRVMFANGSQKSSFLVKTLEDTRYELPKTDVINFNKVHCLSGSNVAFEGELLSCSGVVVDQPARLMIASLGDHRLNNNVVSGFFTVSLVRASDGALLTNATGSDVIVNCVTVPDASAKEGKDFVFTNMHDLRISGDGNHSSANVYGVVLYSTDAAEKQVKLKIKSVTQPTGAQPISVSDAEATAEFTIRK
;
A
#
# COMPACT_ATOMS: atom_id res chain seq x y z
N MET A 1 14.51 44.35 66.53
CA MET A 1 14.74 42.93 66.21
C MET A 1 13.71 42.25 65.25
N LYS A 2 12.94 42.95 64.48
CA LYS A 2 11.94 42.37 63.50
C LYS A 2 12.27 42.54 62.04
N LYS A 3 13.34 43.35 61.70
CA LYS A 3 13.74 43.53 60.27
C LYS A 3 14.76 42.53 59.78
N THR A 4 15.47 41.81 60.63
CA THR A 4 16.53 40.87 60.23
C THR A 4 16.03 39.47 59.95
N ARG A 5 14.79 39.10 60.33
CA ARG A 5 14.21 37.77 59.98
C ARG A 5 13.57 37.67 58.58
N ILE A 6 13.08 38.79 58.05
CA ILE A 6 12.48 38.80 56.72
C ILE A 6 13.52 38.68 55.61
N HIS A 7 14.68 39.30 55.77
CA HIS A 7 15.78 39.19 54.79
C HIS A 7 16.39 37.78 54.71
N ARG A 8 16.43 37.03 55.81
CA ARG A 8 16.93 35.63 55.80
C ARG A 8 15.94 34.66 55.15
N VAL A 9 14.66 34.86 55.23
CA VAL A 9 13.66 34.04 54.59
C VAL A 9 13.64 34.29 53.07
N TRP A 10 13.75 35.52 52.63
CA TRP A 10 13.88 35.88 51.23
C TRP A 10 15.17 35.39 50.59
N ILE A 11 16.30 35.43 51.28
CA ILE A 11 17.58 34.91 50.79
C ILE A 11 17.54 33.38 50.69
N LEU A 12 16.90 32.71 51.64
CA LEU A 12 16.66 31.24 51.55
C LEU A 12 15.66 30.85 50.45
N PHE A 13 14.62 31.66 50.21
CA PHE A 13 13.71 31.44 49.11
C PHE A 13 14.33 31.73 47.75
N LEU A 14 15.10 32.78 47.63
CA LEU A 14 15.89 33.07 46.42
C LEU A 14 17.01 32.03 46.18
N LEU A 15 17.67 31.52 47.22
CA LEU A 15 18.63 30.43 47.06
C LEU A 15 17.96 29.09 46.73
N SER A 16 16.75 28.81 47.20
CA SER A 16 16.01 27.61 46.83
C SER A 16 15.44 27.71 45.41
N VAL A 17 15.02 28.88 44.97
CA VAL A 17 14.56 29.14 43.60
C VAL A 17 15.71 29.10 42.61
N VAL A 18 16.89 29.69 43.01
CA VAL A 18 18.11 29.63 42.18
C VAL A 18 18.69 28.22 42.11
N THR A 19 18.58 27.42 43.17
CA THR A 19 19.01 26.00 43.15
C THR A 19 18.06 25.13 42.37
N CYS A 20 16.74 25.41 42.33
CA CYS A 20 15.80 24.74 41.48
C CYS A 20 15.95 25.09 39.97
N LEU A 21 16.41 26.30 39.66
CA LEU A 21 16.67 26.75 38.30
C LEU A 21 17.98 26.21 37.70
N GLN A 22 18.93 25.80 38.52
CA GLN A 22 20.22 25.22 38.07
C GLN A 22 20.15 23.72 37.75
N VAL A 23 19.08 23.04 38.09
CA VAL A 23 18.93 21.59 37.82
C VAL A 23 18.43 21.29 36.40
N LYS A 24 18.02 22.30 35.65
CA LYS A 24 17.49 22.14 34.29
C LYS A 24 18.53 22.02 33.16
N ALA A 25 19.82 22.15 33.45
CA ALA A 25 20.85 21.95 32.43
C ALA A 25 21.26 20.47 32.33
N GLN A 26 20.33 19.66 31.87
CA GLN A 26 20.58 18.23 31.69
C GLN A 26 21.10 17.95 30.29
N TYR A 27 22.25 17.35 30.26
CA TYR A 27 23.05 17.08 29.06
C TYR A 27 22.51 15.89 28.32
N MET A 28 22.36 15.98 26.99
CA MET A 28 22.30 14.80 26.14
C MET A 28 23.63 14.08 26.21
N PRO A 29 23.78 12.90 26.77
CA PRO A 29 25.06 12.25 26.90
C PRO A 29 25.64 11.87 25.55
N VAL A 30 26.95 11.87 25.45
CA VAL A 30 27.62 11.25 24.31
C VAL A 30 27.46 9.73 24.47
N VAL A 31 26.73 9.11 23.59
CA VAL A 31 26.55 7.63 23.53
C VAL A 31 27.85 7.04 23.03
N PHE A 32 28.37 7.59 21.94
CA PHE A 32 29.71 7.29 21.46
C PHE A 32 30.31 8.46 20.69
N ASP A 33 31.62 8.48 20.67
CA ASP A 33 32.49 9.38 19.90
C ASP A 33 33.58 8.52 19.30
N LYS A 34 33.40 8.13 18.03
CA LYS A 34 34.27 7.14 17.40
C LYS A 34 34.68 7.58 15.99
N VAL A 35 35.85 7.13 15.58
CA VAL A 35 36.34 7.26 14.21
C VAL A 35 36.17 5.90 13.52
N TYR A 36 35.49 5.90 12.39
CA TYR A 36 35.26 4.70 11.60
C TYR A 36 36.17 4.69 10.37
N GLY A 37 37.16 3.75 10.38
CA GLY A 37 38.19 3.60 9.35
C GLY A 37 39.41 4.52 9.53
N ASP A 38 40.59 4.00 9.28
CA ASP A 38 41.88 4.70 9.54
C ASP A 38 42.15 5.90 8.65
N LYS A 39 41.49 5.99 7.47
CA LYS A 39 41.60 7.10 6.52
C LYS A 39 40.30 7.36 5.78
N ASN A 40 39.22 6.69 6.17
CA ASN A 40 37.94 6.78 5.49
C ASN A 40 37.27 8.12 5.77
N GLN A 41 36.99 8.86 4.72
CA GLN A 41 36.10 9.99 4.82
C GLN A 41 34.66 9.44 4.69
N ILE A 42 33.94 9.40 5.81
CA ILE A 42 32.49 9.11 5.75
C ILE A 42 31.85 10.18 4.88
N GLN A 43 31.11 9.75 3.86
CA GLN A 43 30.41 10.64 2.95
C GLN A 43 28.91 10.68 3.23
N LEU A 44 28.33 9.54 3.55
CA LEU A 44 26.89 9.40 3.80
C LEU A 44 26.64 8.69 5.12
N VAL A 45 25.59 9.13 5.79
CA VAL A 45 25.09 8.56 7.05
C VAL A 45 23.61 8.32 6.89
N CYS A 46 23.17 7.13 7.21
CA CYS A 46 21.76 6.76 7.24
C CYS A 46 21.42 6.25 8.65
N PRO A 47 20.70 7.05 9.46
CA PRO A 47 20.16 6.57 10.72
C PRO A 47 19.14 5.47 10.43
N LEU A 48 19.16 4.41 11.22
CA LEU A 48 18.35 3.22 11.06
C LEU A 48 17.46 2.98 12.30
N PRO A 49 16.38 2.22 12.17
CA PRO A 49 15.61 1.77 13.32
C PRO A 49 16.45 1.00 14.32
N GLY A 50 16.09 1.08 15.60
CA GLY A 50 16.88 0.50 16.68
C GLY A 50 18.14 1.29 17.02
N ASP A 51 18.19 2.55 16.55
CA ASP A 51 19.31 3.48 16.78
C ASP A 51 20.65 3.00 16.20
N GLU A 52 20.58 2.12 15.21
CA GLU A 52 21.73 1.71 14.40
C GLU A 52 22.04 2.77 13.33
N VAL A 53 23.17 2.65 12.70
CA VAL A 53 23.60 3.59 11.67
C VAL A 53 24.30 2.86 10.54
N ALA A 54 23.92 3.14 9.30
CA ALA A 54 24.69 2.73 8.15
C ALA A 54 25.55 3.91 7.64
N LEU A 55 26.82 3.64 7.42
CA LEU A 55 27.81 4.64 6.99
C LEU A 55 28.38 4.23 5.64
N VAL A 56 28.46 5.17 4.71
CA VAL A 56 29.25 4.98 3.48
C VAL A 56 30.51 5.84 3.59
N GLY A 57 31.64 5.17 3.65
CA GLY A 57 32.95 5.78 3.67
C GLY A 57 33.68 5.58 2.34
N LYS A 58 34.62 6.46 2.01
CA LYS A 58 35.47 6.37 0.84
C LYS A 58 36.94 6.39 1.24
N GLU A 59 37.71 5.38 0.83
CA GLU A 59 39.15 5.30 1.00
C GLU A 59 39.81 5.25 -0.38
N GLY A 60 40.49 6.33 -0.76
CA GLY A 60 41.00 6.50 -2.12
C GLY A 60 39.82 6.45 -3.13
N GLN A 61 39.80 5.43 -3.97
CA GLN A 61 38.70 5.21 -4.96
C GLN A 61 37.73 4.11 -4.52
N LYS A 62 37.89 3.55 -3.32
CA LYS A 62 37.05 2.44 -2.85
C LYS A 62 36.00 2.94 -1.86
N TYR A 63 34.79 2.46 -1.99
CA TYR A 63 33.70 2.71 -1.07
C TYR A 63 33.49 1.50 -0.16
N ASN A 64 33.14 1.76 1.10
CA ASN A 64 32.76 0.74 2.07
C ASN A 64 31.45 1.13 2.73
N LEU A 65 30.56 0.16 2.91
CA LEU A 65 29.39 0.28 3.79
C LEU A 65 29.74 -0.31 5.15
N THR A 66 29.65 0.50 6.19
CA THR A 66 29.84 0.05 7.58
C THR A 66 28.51 0.15 8.31
N TRP A 67 28.08 -0.94 8.91
CA TRP A 67 26.88 -0.97 9.75
C TRP A 67 27.31 -0.93 11.22
N VAL A 68 26.78 0.05 11.93
CA VAL A 68 27.16 0.38 13.30
C VAL A 68 25.95 0.15 14.20
N GLU A 69 26.15 -0.57 15.29
CA GLU A 69 25.13 -0.77 16.31
C GLU A 69 24.94 0.50 17.17
N ARG A 70 23.93 0.46 18.02
CA ARG A 70 23.49 1.58 18.85
C ARG A 70 24.61 2.22 19.66
N GLU A 71 25.49 1.41 20.28
CA GLU A 71 26.59 1.84 21.15
C GLU A 71 27.88 2.11 20.37
N GLY A 72 27.80 2.11 19.05
CA GLY A 72 28.92 2.42 18.16
C GLY A 72 29.88 1.25 17.91
N GLY A 73 29.48 0.01 18.17
CA GLY A 73 30.18 -1.19 17.71
C GLY A 73 29.95 -1.39 16.21
N VAL A 74 30.92 -1.96 15.52
CA VAL A 74 30.77 -2.31 14.10
C VAL A 74 30.17 -3.69 13.98
N ILE A 75 28.99 -3.81 13.36
CA ILE A 75 28.37 -5.10 13.07
C ILE A 75 29.11 -5.76 11.89
N PHE A 76 29.28 -5.00 10.80
CA PHE A 76 30.11 -5.41 9.66
C PHE A 76 30.62 -4.20 8.90
N SER A 77 31.63 -4.42 8.05
CA SER A 77 32.07 -3.49 7.03
C SER A 77 32.20 -4.24 5.69
N LEU A 78 31.47 -3.75 4.69
CA LEU A 78 31.37 -4.39 3.37
C LEU A 78 31.97 -3.50 2.28
N PRO A 79 32.98 -3.95 1.53
CA PRO A 79 33.47 -3.22 0.37
C PRO A 79 32.39 -3.11 -0.72
N LEU A 80 32.09 -1.90 -1.14
CA LEU A 80 31.24 -1.59 -2.28
C LEU A 80 32.08 -1.57 -3.56
N THR A 81 32.53 -2.73 -3.99
CA THR A 81 33.42 -2.86 -5.14
C THR A 81 32.81 -2.29 -6.40
N SER A 82 33.63 -1.72 -7.28
CA SER A 82 33.26 -1.14 -8.58
C SER A 82 32.42 0.14 -8.54
N PHE A 83 31.94 0.61 -7.37
CA PHE A 83 31.32 1.93 -7.31
C PHE A 83 32.36 3.02 -7.61
N THR A 84 32.03 3.90 -8.56
CA THR A 84 32.79 5.12 -8.87
C THR A 84 32.21 6.33 -8.15
N ALA A 85 30.92 6.30 -7.85
CA ALA A 85 30.21 7.25 -7.00
C ALA A 85 29.11 6.55 -6.22
N VAL A 86 29.00 6.83 -4.93
CA VAL A 86 27.82 6.52 -4.10
C VAL A 86 27.15 7.84 -3.79
N ASN A 87 25.91 8.01 -4.23
CA ASN A 87 25.20 9.28 -4.13
C ASN A 87 24.23 9.31 -2.97
N GLU A 88 23.61 8.17 -2.65
CA GLU A 88 22.65 8.10 -1.55
C GLU A 88 22.64 6.72 -0.90
N ILE A 89 22.29 6.72 0.37
CA ILE A 89 21.96 5.54 1.15
C ILE A 89 20.60 5.79 1.82
N VAL A 90 19.67 4.84 1.68
CA VAL A 90 18.29 4.94 2.16
C VAL A 90 17.94 3.69 2.96
N GLU A 91 17.30 3.88 4.11
CA GLU A 91 16.64 2.81 4.83
C GLU A 91 15.49 2.25 4.00
N LEU A 92 15.44 0.93 3.79
CA LEU A 92 14.29 0.24 3.21
C LEU A 92 13.37 -0.36 4.26
N ASP A 93 13.95 -0.91 5.32
CA ASP A 93 13.23 -1.47 6.47
C ASP A 93 14.21 -1.67 7.63
N ASN A 94 13.73 -2.23 8.74
CA ASN A 94 14.54 -2.44 9.94
C ASN A 94 15.80 -3.30 9.72
N SER A 95 15.95 -3.90 8.54
CA SER A 95 17.00 -4.87 8.27
C SER A 95 17.74 -4.64 6.95
N ARG A 96 17.33 -3.67 6.12
CA ARG A 96 17.91 -3.46 4.79
C ARG A 96 18.13 -2.00 4.47
N VAL A 97 19.22 -1.74 3.75
CA VAL A 97 19.53 -0.42 3.17
C VAL A 97 19.68 -0.50 1.67
N LEU A 98 19.27 0.54 0.99
CA LEU A 98 19.47 0.78 -0.43
C LEU A 98 20.67 1.71 -0.61
N VAL A 99 21.60 1.33 -1.46
CA VAL A 99 22.74 2.14 -1.88
C VAL A 99 22.62 2.39 -3.38
N VAL A 100 22.65 3.63 -3.80
CA VAL A 100 22.55 4.01 -5.20
C VAL A 100 23.71 4.91 -5.63
N GLY A 101 24.05 4.78 -6.91
CA GLY A 101 25.13 5.58 -7.48
C GLY A 101 25.53 5.17 -8.88
N GLN A 102 26.80 5.31 -9.18
CA GLN A 102 27.42 4.92 -10.44
C GLN A 102 28.52 3.90 -10.18
N SER A 103 28.66 2.97 -11.10
CA SER A 103 29.67 1.90 -11.00
C SER A 103 30.34 1.63 -12.34
N SER A 104 31.58 1.16 -12.27
CA SER A 104 32.25 0.57 -13.42
C SER A 104 31.82 -0.87 -13.60
N VAL A 105 31.41 -1.23 -14.80
CA VAL A 105 31.06 -2.61 -15.17
C VAL A 105 32.22 -3.20 -15.97
N PRO A 106 32.75 -4.36 -15.57
CA PRO A 106 33.72 -5.10 -16.37
C PRO A 106 33.09 -5.49 -17.72
N ASN A 107 33.78 -5.24 -18.81
CA ASN A 107 33.25 -5.52 -20.12
C ASN A 107 33.14 -7.04 -20.39
N VAL A 108 31.95 -7.57 -20.52
CA VAL A 108 31.63 -9.00 -20.65
C VAL A 108 31.77 -9.50 -22.08
N LYS A 109 32.48 -8.88 -22.98
CA LYS A 109 32.87 -9.52 -24.26
C LYS A 109 34.08 -8.83 -24.91
N GLY A 110 35.24 -9.40 -24.78
CA GLY A 110 36.25 -9.47 -25.81
C GLY A 110 36.94 -8.19 -26.31
N LYS A 111 36.60 -6.99 -25.81
CA LYS A 111 37.35 -5.76 -26.07
C LYS A 111 38.02 -5.29 -24.78
N LYS A 112 39.32 -5.51 -24.72
CA LYS A 112 40.20 -4.93 -23.71
C LYS A 112 40.01 -3.41 -23.77
N ASP A 113 39.83 -2.75 -22.60
CA ASP A 113 40.05 -1.33 -22.36
C ASP A 113 38.88 -0.33 -22.45
N LYS A 114 37.59 -0.72 -22.40
CA LYS A 114 36.54 0.25 -22.15
C LYS A 114 35.85 -0.05 -20.83
N ILE A 115 36.21 0.68 -19.77
CA ILE A 115 35.42 0.73 -18.51
C ILE A 115 34.07 1.36 -18.86
N THR A 116 33.01 0.59 -18.81
CA THR A 116 31.65 1.08 -18.99
C THR A 116 31.13 1.56 -17.63
N LEU A 117 30.73 2.81 -17.53
CA LEU A 117 30.07 3.36 -16.36
C LEU A 117 28.56 3.18 -16.52
N CYS A 118 27.86 2.73 -15.48
CA CYS A 118 26.40 2.70 -15.46
C CYS A 118 25.87 2.93 -14.04
N GLY A 119 24.59 3.20 -13.93
CA GLY A 119 23.92 3.31 -12.65
C GLY A 119 23.88 1.97 -11.93
N ARG A 120 24.11 1.96 -10.64
CA ARG A 120 24.05 0.76 -9.80
C ARG A 120 23.14 0.95 -8.59
N ILE A 121 22.40 -0.09 -8.30
CA ILE A 121 21.45 -0.20 -7.20
C ILE A 121 21.81 -1.44 -6.41
N VAL A 122 22.11 -1.29 -5.14
CA VAL A 122 22.49 -2.40 -4.26
C VAL A 122 21.62 -2.35 -3.01
N VAL A 123 21.00 -3.47 -2.65
CA VAL A 123 20.30 -3.65 -1.39
C VAL A 123 21.13 -4.58 -0.50
N ILE A 124 21.42 -4.15 0.70
CA ILE A 124 22.25 -4.86 1.66
C ILE A 124 21.47 -5.04 2.94
N ASN A 125 21.45 -6.26 3.47
CA ASN A 125 20.79 -6.56 4.73
C ASN A 125 21.72 -6.34 5.94
N ARG A 126 21.14 -6.34 7.14
CA ARG A 126 21.84 -6.18 8.43
C ARG A 126 22.90 -7.24 8.68
N GLY A 127 22.86 -8.36 7.99
CA GLY A 127 23.92 -9.40 8.07
C GLY A 127 25.08 -9.17 7.11
N GLY A 128 25.13 -8.03 6.39
CA GLY A 128 26.18 -7.72 5.44
C GLY A 128 26.07 -8.46 4.11
N ARG A 129 24.93 -9.09 3.82
CA ARG A 129 24.69 -9.79 2.56
C ARG A 129 24.04 -8.85 1.55
N ILE A 130 24.59 -8.83 0.34
CA ILE A 130 23.93 -8.19 -0.80
C ILE A 130 22.73 -9.04 -1.21
N VAL A 131 21.53 -8.45 -1.13
CA VAL A 131 20.26 -9.08 -1.47
C VAL A 131 19.90 -8.81 -2.91
N THR A 132 20.18 -7.59 -3.37
CA THR A 132 19.92 -7.13 -4.76
C THR A 132 21.14 -6.38 -5.24
N ASP A 133 21.55 -6.64 -6.49
CA ASP A 133 22.65 -5.94 -7.17
C ASP A 133 22.27 -5.77 -8.64
N ILE A 134 21.92 -4.55 -9.02
CA ILE A 134 21.40 -4.23 -10.34
C ILE A 134 22.25 -3.11 -10.97
N TYR A 135 22.63 -3.35 -12.20
CA TYR A 135 23.19 -2.35 -13.09
C TYR A 135 22.09 -1.94 -14.08
N ALA A 136 21.76 -0.66 -14.10
CA ALA A 136 20.66 -0.15 -14.92
C ALA A 136 20.97 1.19 -15.55
N GLY A 137 20.21 1.51 -16.60
CA GLY A 137 20.41 2.69 -17.43
C GLY A 137 21.49 2.47 -18.50
N ASP A 138 21.60 3.41 -19.43
CA ASP A 138 22.59 3.39 -20.50
C ASP A 138 23.99 3.74 -19.98
N GLN A 139 25.01 3.55 -20.83
CA GLN A 139 26.39 3.90 -20.48
C GLN A 139 26.49 5.36 -20.01
N GLY A 140 27.10 5.58 -18.84
CA GLY A 140 27.20 6.89 -18.20
C GLY A 140 26.00 7.27 -17.33
N SER A 141 25.05 6.36 -17.12
CA SER A 141 23.96 6.58 -16.16
C SER A 141 24.47 6.69 -14.73
N ASN A 142 23.76 7.49 -13.91
CA ASN A 142 24.07 7.71 -12.53
C ASN A 142 22.77 7.88 -11.73
N PHE A 143 22.57 7.06 -10.71
CA PHE A 143 21.43 7.22 -9.80
C PHE A 143 21.79 8.17 -8.68
N LEU A 144 20.88 9.09 -8.38
CA LEU A 144 21.09 10.19 -7.46
C LEU A 144 20.29 10.02 -6.17
N LYS A 145 19.06 9.46 -6.26
CA LYS A 145 18.12 9.36 -5.16
C LYS A 145 17.42 8.01 -5.10
N GLY A 146 17.07 7.60 -3.90
CA GLY A 146 16.23 6.44 -3.61
C GLY A 146 15.12 6.78 -2.62
N MET A 147 14.01 6.06 -2.66
CA MET A 147 12.90 6.19 -1.74
C MET A 147 12.17 4.87 -1.56
N LEU A 148 11.87 4.52 -0.31
CA LEU A 148 10.99 3.43 0.04
C LEU A 148 9.53 3.85 -0.12
N LEU A 149 8.72 2.99 -0.73
CA LEU A 149 7.27 3.13 -0.84
C LEU A 149 6.57 2.39 0.32
N ARG A 150 5.34 2.76 0.62
CA ARG A 150 4.54 2.08 1.66
C ARG A 150 4.27 0.61 1.36
N SER A 151 4.20 0.25 0.09
CA SER A 151 4.07 -1.13 -0.40
C SER A 151 5.31 -1.99 -0.15
N GLY A 152 6.40 -1.41 0.33
CA GLY A 152 7.71 -2.07 0.43
C GLY A 152 8.49 -2.07 -0.89
N ALA A 153 7.89 -1.66 -2.00
CA ALA A 153 8.59 -1.36 -3.25
C ALA A 153 9.47 -0.12 -3.06
N PHE A 154 10.41 0.12 -3.94
CA PHE A 154 11.23 1.32 -3.87
C PHE A 154 11.48 1.93 -5.25
N VAL A 155 11.75 3.22 -5.25
CA VAL A 155 11.98 4.02 -6.45
C VAL A 155 13.40 4.54 -6.43
N VAL A 156 14.04 4.52 -7.58
CA VAL A 156 15.37 5.09 -7.78
C VAL A 156 15.32 6.04 -8.96
N SER A 157 15.94 7.20 -8.81
CA SER A 157 15.97 8.21 -9.85
C SER A 157 17.38 8.77 -10.10
N GLY A 158 17.59 9.32 -11.28
CA GLY A 158 18.87 9.87 -11.65
C GLY A 158 18.87 10.39 -13.08
N SER A 159 20.01 10.25 -13.75
CA SER A 159 20.15 10.67 -15.13
C SER A 159 21.04 9.72 -15.92
N GLU A 160 20.82 9.68 -17.21
CA GLU A 160 21.68 8.98 -18.18
C GLU A 160 22.01 9.89 -19.37
N PRO A 161 23.10 9.64 -20.11
CA PRO A 161 23.44 10.40 -21.29
C PRO A 161 22.37 10.30 -22.38
N LYS A 162 22.16 11.39 -23.10
CA LYS A 162 21.31 11.45 -24.29
C LYS A 162 22.02 12.20 -25.38
N GLY A 163 22.39 11.49 -26.48
CA GLY A 163 23.20 12.07 -27.54
C GLY A 163 24.61 12.45 -27.08
N ALA A 164 25.28 13.34 -27.84
CA ALA A 164 26.68 13.68 -27.62
C ALA A 164 26.90 14.53 -26.34
N ASP A 165 25.99 15.46 -26.04
CA ASP A 165 26.20 16.47 -24.98
C ASP A 165 25.02 16.61 -23.99
N GLY A 166 23.99 15.79 -24.16
CA GLY A 166 22.77 15.87 -23.33
C GLY A 166 22.67 14.80 -22.27
N ARG A 167 21.76 15.00 -21.32
CA ARG A 167 21.32 14.00 -20.33
C ARG A 167 19.80 13.94 -20.27
N GLN A 168 19.27 12.77 -20.00
CA GLN A 168 17.84 12.58 -19.72
C GLN A 168 17.66 12.01 -18.32
N GLY A 169 16.56 12.38 -17.68
CA GLY A 169 16.18 11.83 -16.38
C GLY A 169 15.70 10.38 -16.53
N ILE A 170 16.06 9.56 -15.56
CA ILE A 170 15.66 8.16 -15.46
C ILE A 170 15.04 7.89 -14.10
N LEU A 171 13.99 7.08 -14.07
CA LEU A 171 13.34 6.61 -12.86
C LEU A 171 13.01 5.13 -13.02
N LEU A 172 13.35 4.36 -11.99
CA LEU A 172 13.02 2.93 -11.90
C LEU A 172 12.16 2.71 -10.66
N LYS A 173 11.10 1.91 -10.82
CA LYS A 173 10.39 1.30 -9.69
C LYS A 173 10.79 -0.16 -9.60
N LEU A 174 11.15 -0.57 -8.39
CA LEU A 174 11.51 -1.95 -8.07
C LEU A 174 10.52 -2.48 -7.03
N ASP A 175 10.22 -3.76 -7.13
CA ASP A 175 9.41 -4.45 -6.13
C ASP A 175 10.20 -4.69 -4.83
N PRO A 176 9.58 -5.19 -3.75
CA PRO A 176 10.28 -5.46 -2.49
C PRO A 176 11.42 -6.49 -2.61
N THR A 177 11.43 -7.32 -3.68
CA THR A 177 12.49 -8.29 -3.94
C THR A 177 13.68 -7.67 -4.70
N GLY A 178 13.50 -6.47 -5.23
CA GLY A 178 14.48 -5.76 -6.04
C GLY A 178 14.34 -5.99 -7.54
N SER A 179 13.28 -6.66 -8.00
CA SER A 179 13.01 -6.81 -9.44
C SER A 179 12.46 -5.52 -10.02
N VAL A 180 12.91 -5.14 -11.21
CA VAL A 180 12.44 -3.92 -11.88
C VAL A 180 11.00 -4.11 -12.35
N VAL A 181 10.09 -3.32 -11.79
CA VAL A 181 8.67 -3.30 -12.19
C VAL A 181 8.50 -2.50 -13.48
N TYR A 182 9.09 -1.30 -13.52
CA TYR A 182 9.15 -0.48 -14.72
C TYR A 182 10.31 0.51 -14.68
N GLN A 183 10.64 1.02 -15.87
CA GLN A 183 11.59 2.11 -16.09
C GLN A 183 10.90 3.22 -16.86
N TYR A 184 11.03 4.46 -16.38
CA TYR A 184 10.61 5.66 -17.09
C TYR A 184 11.82 6.50 -17.47
N LYS A 185 11.87 6.97 -18.72
CA LYS A 185 12.90 7.88 -19.23
C LYS A 185 12.26 9.17 -19.72
N ASN A 186 12.72 10.28 -19.19
CA ASN A 186 12.27 11.60 -19.66
C ASN A 186 13.04 12.01 -20.91
N ALA A 187 12.48 11.78 -22.08
CA ALA A 187 13.07 12.14 -23.35
C ALA A 187 13.33 13.65 -23.53
N GLY A 188 12.84 14.47 -22.62
CA GLY A 188 12.99 15.93 -22.63
C GLY A 188 14.31 16.47 -22.11
N GLY A 189 15.24 15.64 -21.65
CA GLY A 189 16.48 16.08 -21.02
C GLY A 189 16.31 16.34 -19.51
N GLY A 190 17.37 16.85 -18.87
CA GLY A 190 17.40 17.11 -17.43
C GLY A 190 17.80 15.90 -16.59
N TYR A 191 17.68 16.04 -15.28
CA TYR A 191 17.90 14.97 -14.30
C TYR A 191 16.75 14.89 -13.32
N CYS A 192 16.55 13.75 -12.72
CA CYS A 192 15.52 13.53 -11.71
C CYS A 192 16.20 13.20 -10.38
N ASP A 193 16.21 14.15 -9.48
CA ASP A 193 16.63 13.97 -8.07
C ASP A 193 15.50 14.33 -7.09
N GLN A 194 14.33 14.73 -7.60
CA GLN A 194 13.17 15.10 -6.83
C GLN A 194 11.99 14.22 -7.20
N PHE A 195 11.45 13.50 -6.25
CA PHE A 195 10.20 12.75 -6.43
C PHE A 195 9.41 12.71 -5.13
N ALA A 196 8.11 12.59 -5.26
CA ALA A 196 7.16 12.45 -4.17
C ALA A 196 6.22 11.29 -4.43
N VAL A 197 5.83 10.61 -3.37
CA VAL A 197 4.84 9.53 -3.41
C VAL A 197 3.57 10.01 -2.77
N MET A 198 2.45 9.73 -3.42
CA MET A 198 1.13 10.13 -2.95
C MET A 198 0.23 8.91 -2.85
N GLY A 199 -0.78 9.01 -2.00
CA GLY A 199 -1.90 8.10 -1.92
C GLY A 199 -2.23 7.64 -0.53
N ASN A 200 -3.54 7.54 -0.25
CA ASN A 200 -4.05 6.87 0.93
C ASN A 200 -4.29 5.37 0.67
N SER A 201 -4.67 5.01 -0.56
CA SER A 201 -4.97 3.64 -0.98
C SER A 201 -4.19 3.19 -2.22
N ILE A 202 -3.82 4.11 -3.10
CA ILE A 202 -3.08 3.79 -4.33
C ILE A 202 -1.80 4.62 -4.36
N GLU A 203 -0.65 3.95 -4.31
CA GLU A 203 0.65 4.61 -4.45
C GLU A 203 0.90 4.98 -5.89
N TYR A 204 1.14 6.23 -6.15
CA TYR A 204 1.64 6.70 -7.43
C TYR A 204 2.83 7.64 -7.22
N ILE A 205 3.67 7.73 -8.22
CA ILE A 205 4.93 8.46 -8.15
C ILE A 205 4.79 9.73 -8.97
N CYS A 206 5.06 10.87 -8.32
CA CYS A 206 5.32 12.12 -9.02
C CYS A 206 6.82 12.38 -9.04
N ALA A 207 7.36 12.67 -10.20
CA ALA A 207 8.76 12.99 -10.41
C ALA A 207 8.88 14.36 -11.09
N ALA A 208 9.84 15.15 -10.66
CA ALA A 208 10.14 16.43 -11.27
C ALA A 208 11.52 16.39 -11.93
N PHE A 209 11.58 16.86 -13.15
CA PHE A 209 12.78 16.92 -13.97
C PHE A 209 13.13 18.37 -14.22
N SER A 210 14.27 18.80 -13.74
CA SER A 210 14.78 20.15 -13.99
C SER A 210 14.98 20.41 -15.48
N ALA A 211 14.95 21.68 -15.89
CA ALA A 211 15.26 22.07 -17.24
C ALA A 211 16.65 21.57 -17.67
N GLY A 212 16.72 20.95 -18.85
CA GLY A 212 17.99 20.49 -19.44
C GLY A 212 18.56 21.49 -20.43
N LYS A 213 19.78 21.23 -20.93
CA LYS A 213 20.43 22.08 -21.97
C LYS A 213 19.57 22.29 -23.22
N ASP A 214 18.82 21.26 -23.61
CA ASP A 214 18.03 21.23 -24.85
C ASP A 214 16.57 21.66 -24.65
N LYS A 215 16.13 21.85 -23.42
CA LYS A 215 14.77 22.31 -23.08
C LYS A 215 14.83 23.37 -22.01
N GLU A 216 14.20 24.48 -22.30
CA GLU A 216 14.16 25.63 -21.39
C GLU A 216 13.25 25.40 -20.16
N GLN A 217 12.43 24.37 -20.16
CA GLN A 217 11.39 24.18 -19.15
C GLN A 217 11.55 22.85 -18.39
N ALA A 218 11.26 22.90 -17.11
CA ALA A 218 11.16 21.71 -16.26
C ALA A 218 9.83 20.99 -16.49
N LEU A 219 9.79 19.71 -16.13
CA LEU A 219 8.64 18.83 -16.31
C LEU A 219 8.30 18.13 -15.00
N VAL A 220 7.02 18.08 -14.68
CA VAL A 220 6.48 17.25 -13.59
C VAL A 220 5.63 16.14 -14.18
N VAL A 221 5.92 14.92 -13.82
CA VAL A 221 5.25 13.74 -14.35
C VAL A 221 4.64 12.94 -13.21
N ARG A 222 3.38 12.56 -13.35
CA ARG A 222 2.77 11.54 -12.52
C ARG A 222 2.72 10.23 -13.31
N LEU A 223 3.28 9.16 -12.73
CA LEU A 223 3.29 7.84 -13.33
C LEU A 223 2.19 6.97 -12.73
N ASP A 224 1.58 6.15 -13.58
CA ASP A 224 0.69 5.08 -13.15
C ASP A 224 1.50 3.88 -12.58
N ASP A 225 0.81 2.83 -12.19
CA ASP A 225 1.41 1.61 -11.64
C ASP A 225 2.30 0.84 -12.64
N LYS A 226 2.08 1.08 -13.94
CA LYS A 226 2.84 0.49 -15.05
C LYS A 226 3.96 1.39 -15.56
N GLY A 227 4.15 2.55 -14.96
CA GLY A 227 5.18 3.52 -15.35
C GLY A 227 4.82 4.37 -16.56
N LYS A 228 3.55 4.39 -16.98
CA LYS A 228 3.09 5.31 -18.01
C LYS A 228 2.72 6.66 -17.39
N PRO A 229 3.02 7.77 -18.06
CA PRO A 229 2.56 9.08 -17.62
C PRO A 229 1.02 9.14 -17.56
N TYR A 230 0.49 9.40 -16.37
CA TYR A 230 -0.91 9.77 -16.17
C TYR A 230 -1.13 11.23 -16.61
N TYR A 231 -0.19 12.10 -16.21
CA TYR A 231 -0.07 13.45 -16.76
C TYR A 231 1.41 13.85 -16.86
N MET A 232 1.65 14.86 -17.69
CA MET A 232 2.94 15.54 -17.86
C MET A 232 2.69 17.04 -17.86
N THR A 233 3.11 17.72 -16.80
CA THR A 233 2.92 19.17 -16.65
C THR A 233 4.22 19.89 -16.85
N THR A 234 4.27 20.75 -17.86
CA THR A 234 5.41 21.63 -18.12
C THR A 234 5.35 22.84 -17.18
N ILE A 235 6.45 23.09 -16.49
CA ILE A 235 6.60 24.29 -15.66
C ILE A 235 6.88 25.50 -16.57
N PRO A 236 6.07 26.56 -16.52
CA PRO A 236 6.20 27.68 -17.45
C PRO A 236 7.50 28.48 -17.33
N ALA A 237 8.11 28.52 -16.15
CA ALA A 237 9.35 29.26 -15.89
C ALA A 237 10.52 28.67 -16.70
N LYS A 238 11.28 29.56 -17.35
CA LYS A 238 12.44 29.17 -18.17
C LYS A 238 13.63 28.74 -17.30
N GLN A 239 14.38 27.78 -17.80
CA GLN A 239 15.60 27.25 -17.13
C GLN A 239 15.35 26.91 -15.65
N PHE A 240 14.13 26.39 -15.35
CA PHE A 240 13.71 26.13 -14.00
C PHE A 240 14.43 24.91 -13.43
N VAL A 241 15.19 25.14 -12.37
CA VAL A 241 15.86 24.09 -11.61
C VAL A 241 14.97 23.75 -10.41
N VAL A 242 14.49 22.52 -10.37
CA VAL A 242 13.67 22.02 -9.27
C VAL A 242 14.57 21.78 -8.06
N THR A 243 14.19 22.38 -6.94
CA THR A 243 14.91 22.24 -5.66
C THR A 243 14.12 21.45 -4.61
N GLY A 244 12.81 21.30 -4.80
CA GLY A 244 11.98 20.52 -3.91
C GLY A 244 10.67 20.10 -4.56
N LEU A 245 10.22 18.93 -4.15
CA LEU A 245 8.94 18.33 -4.54
C LEU A 245 8.30 17.73 -3.30
N ASN A 246 7.04 18.05 -3.04
CA ASN A 246 6.30 17.48 -1.92
C ASN A 246 4.87 17.16 -2.31
N ALA A 247 4.35 16.07 -1.78
CA ALA A 247 2.98 15.66 -1.99
C ALA A 247 2.08 16.22 -0.90
N ASN A 248 0.97 16.81 -1.29
CA ASN A 248 -0.08 17.20 -0.36
C ASN A 248 -1.10 16.06 -0.24
N ILE A 249 -1.02 15.33 0.86
CA ILE A 249 -1.86 14.16 1.11
C ILE A 249 -3.34 14.50 1.29
N ASN A 250 -3.71 15.78 1.52
CA ASN A 250 -5.09 16.17 1.79
C ASN A 250 -5.93 16.25 0.52
N ASP A 251 -5.34 16.75 -0.57
CA ASP A 251 -6.05 16.97 -1.83
C ASP A 251 -5.41 16.27 -3.03
N GLY A 252 -4.37 15.48 -2.79
CA GLY A 252 -3.68 14.75 -3.85
C GLY A 252 -2.86 15.62 -4.80
N SER A 253 -2.69 16.91 -4.49
CA SER A 253 -1.87 17.81 -5.28
C SER A 253 -0.37 17.64 -5.01
N VAL A 254 0.44 18.13 -5.94
CA VAL A 254 1.90 18.16 -5.83
C VAL A 254 2.36 19.60 -5.77
N LEU A 255 3.27 19.88 -4.85
CA LEU A 255 3.94 21.15 -4.68
C LEU A 255 5.36 21.04 -5.21
N VAL A 256 5.73 21.95 -6.09
CA VAL A 256 7.05 22.01 -6.71
C VAL A 256 7.66 23.36 -6.41
N ILE A 257 8.87 23.37 -5.87
CA ILE A 257 9.66 24.61 -5.73
C ILE A 257 10.91 24.53 -6.58
N GLY A 258 11.39 25.68 -6.98
CA GLY A 258 12.63 25.76 -7.73
C GLY A 258 12.95 27.21 -8.11
N ASN A 259 13.98 27.35 -8.92
CA ASN A 259 14.56 28.62 -9.27
C ASN A 259 14.74 28.77 -10.76
N SER A 260 14.36 29.92 -11.26
CA SER A 260 14.57 30.35 -12.65
C SER A 260 15.46 31.60 -12.65
N PRO A 261 16.46 31.68 -13.53
CA PRO A 261 17.29 32.87 -13.64
C PRO A 261 16.48 34.12 -14.02
N THR A 262 15.39 33.95 -14.77
CA THR A 262 14.53 35.04 -15.24
C THR A 262 13.38 35.38 -14.28
N ASP A 263 12.89 34.38 -13.58
CA ASP A 263 11.64 34.50 -12.80
C ASP A 263 11.87 34.43 -11.29
N GLY A 264 13.07 34.05 -10.86
CA GLY A 264 13.43 33.92 -9.44
C GLY A 264 13.01 32.62 -8.79
N GLY A 265 12.73 32.63 -7.50
CA GLY A 265 12.31 31.46 -6.71
C GLY A 265 10.79 31.30 -6.71
N ILE A 266 10.27 30.21 -7.25
CA ILE A 266 8.83 30.02 -7.50
C ILE A 266 8.34 28.72 -6.88
N ILE A 267 7.12 28.78 -6.34
CA ILE A 267 6.34 27.58 -5.96
C ILE A 267 5.17 27.38 -6.93
N TYR A 268 4.98 26.15 -7.37
CA TYR A 268 3.84 25.68 -8.15
C TYR A 268 3.04 24.66 -7.37
N LYS A 269 1.72 24.69 -7.51
CA LYS A 269 0.82 23.63 -7.07
C LYS A 269 0.14 23.02 -8.28
N ILE A 270 0.21 21.69 -8.40
CA ILE A 270 -0.32 20.92 -9.51
C ILE A 270 -1.39 19.96 -8.97
N ARG A 271 -2.58 19.98 -9.56
CA ARG A 271 -3.69 19.06 -9.21
C ARG A 271 -3.38 17.60 -9.53
N PRO A 272 -4.14 16.67 -8.98
CA PRO A 272 -4.02 15.24 -9.34
C PRO A 272 -4.19 14.96 -10.82
N GLU A 273 -4.91 15.81 -11.55
CA GLU A 273 -5.16 15.72 -13.00
C GLU A 273 -4.04 16.32 -13.85
N GLY A 274 -3.14 17.12 -13.25
CA GLY A 274 -1.99 17.72 -13.91
C GLY A 274 -2.09 19.24 -14.14
N ASP A 275 -3.19 19.88 -13.81
CA ASP A 275 -3.34 21.31 -13.99
C ASP A 275 -2.60 22.11 -12.92
N ILE A 276 -1.96 23.20 -13.32
CA ILE A 276 -1.36 24.15 -12.37
C ILE A 276 -2.48 24.96 -11.70
N VAL A 277 -2.62 24.79 -10.37
CA VAL A 277 -3.60 25.53 -9.56
C VAL A 277 -3.14 26.95 -9.33
N PHE A 278 -1.88 27.10 -8.95
CA PHE A 278 -1.23 28.39 -8.79
C PHE A 278 0.26 28.31 -9.08
N ALA A 279 0.82 29.44 -9.46
CA ALA A 279 2.24 29.74 -9.52
C ALA A 279 2.48 31.00 -8.70
N LYS A 280 3.40 30.96 -7.74
CA LYS A 280 3.69 32.11 -6.90
C LYS A 280 5.19 32.35 -6.82
N ASN A 281 5.60 33.52 -7.24
CA ASN A 281 6.97 33.98 -7.08
C ASN A 281 7.20 34.37 -5.62
N MET A 282 8.14 33.70 -4.99
CA MET A 282 8.50 33.88 -3.58
C MET A 282 9.75 34.73 -3.41
N ILE A 283 10.68 34.64 -4.36
CA ILE A 283 11.93 35.38 -4.36
C ILE A 283 12.09 36.02 -5.74
N PRO A 284 11.97 37.34 -5.88
CA PRO A 284 12.13 38.02 -7.16
C PRO A 284 13.50 37.78 -7.79
N ALA A 285 13.54 37.69 -9.13
CA ALA A 285 14.78 37.42 -9.87
C ALA A 285 15.87 38.50 -9.69
N ASN A 286 15.49 39.71 -9.40
CA ASN A 286 16.41 40.85 -9.19
C ASN A 286 17.07 40.84 -7.81
N GLN A 287 16.85 39.83 -6.99
CA GLN A 287 17.40 39.70 -5.63
C GLN A 287 18.68 38.87 -5.57
N GLY A 288 19.45 38.80 -6.65
CA GLY A 288 20.67 38.03 -6.73
C GLY A 288 20.41 36.55 -7.05
N ALA A 289 21.31 35.65 -6.65
CA ALA A 289 21.12 34.22 -6.85
C ALA A 289 19.98 33.71 -5.95
N ALA A 290 18.75 33.76 -6.47
CA ALA A 290 17.57 33.25 -5.76
C ALA A 290 17.66 31.75 -5.56
N MET A 291 17.52 31.29 -4.32
CA MET A 291 17.48 29.87 -3.95
C MET A 291 16.25 29.62 -3.07
N LEU A 292 15.16 29.20 -3.66
CA LEU A 292 14.01 28.66 -2.95
C LEU A 292 14.22 27.15 -2.82
N ASP A 293 14.59 26.67 -1.64
CA ASP A 293 15.11 25.33 -1.43
C ASP A 293 14.48 24.59 -0.23
N HIS A 294 13.57 25.25 0.48
CA HIS A 294 12.90 24.68 1.62
C HIS A 294 11.39 24.60 1.38
N LEU A 295 10.79 23.41 1.55
CA LEU A 295 9.37 23.15 1.38
C LEU A 295 8.87 22.12 2.40
N GLN A 296 7.86 22.48 3.17
CA GLN A 296 7.13 21.55 4.04
C GLN A 296 5.62 21.75 3.93
N VAL A 297 4.86 20.69 4.14
CA VAL A 297 3.39 20.69 4.07
C VAL A 297 2.84 20.04 5.33
N ALA A 298 1.96 20.72 6.03
CA ALA A 298 1.27 20.22 7.21
C ALA A 298 0.03 19.40 6.86
N ARG A 299 -0.44 18.59 7.81
CA ARG A 299 -1.70 17.85 7.67
C ARG A 299 -2.94 18.73 7.49
N ASN A 300 -2.90 19.98 7.99
CA ASN A 300 -3.97 20.94 7.77
C ASN A 300 -3.95 21.61 6.39
N GLY A 301 -3.00 21.25 5.52
CA GLY A 301 -2.82 21.80 4.18
C GLY A 301 -1.98 23.07 4.11
N ASN A 302 -1.51 23.64 5.23
CA ASN A 302 -0.60 24.76 5.22
C ASN A 302 0.74 24.39 4.62
N ILE A 303 1.34 25.31 3.87
CA ILE A 303 2.57 25.15 3.12
C ILE A 303 3.59 26.13 3.66
N LEU A 304 4.71 25.65 4.18
CA LEU A 304 5.84 26.47 4.61
C LEU A 304 6.93 26.42 3.53
N VAL A 305 7.34 27.56 3.07
CA VAL A 305 8.45 27.71 2.12
C VAL A 305 9.50 28.65 2.66
N GLY A 306 10.75 28.39 2.28
CA GLY A 306 11.88 29.23 2.64
C GLY A 306 12.97 29.20 1.59
N GLY A 307 13.74 30.27 1.54
CA GLY A 307 14.84 30.39 0.61
C GLY A 307 15.63 31.68 0.82
N SER A 308 16.60 31.89 -0.02
CA SER A 308 17.55 33.01 0.11
C SER A 308 17.85 33.65 -1.24
N GLY A 309 18.13 34.93 -1.19
CA GLY A 309 18.60 35.76 -2.30
C GLY A 309 19.57 36.79 -1.73
N SER A 310 19.32 38.08 -1.95
CA SER A 310 20.01 39.18 -1.24
C SER A 310 19.69 39.18 0.25
N GLN A 311 18.61 38.53 0.64
CA GLN A 311 18.14 38.34 2.00
C GLN A 311 17.40 36.98 2.11
N GLY A 312 17.06 36.56 3.31
CA GLY A 312 16.22 35.38 3.51
C GLY A 312 14.74 35.71 3.25
N TYR A 313 14.04 34.78 2.59
CA TYR A 313 12.62 34.85 2.30
C TYR A 313 11.92 33.61 2.85
N TYR A 314 10.79 33.79 3.51
CA TYR A 314 9.98 32.68 4.02
C TYR A 314 8.51 33.05 4.05
N ALA A 315 7.65 32.06 3.87
CA ALA A 315 6.21 32.27 3.95
C ALA A 315 5.48 31.01 4.40
N LEU A 316 4.41 31.24 5.16
CA LEU A 316 3.38 30.25 5.45
C LEU A 316 2.18 30.54 4.55
N LEU A 317 1.81 29.60 3.69
CA LEU A 317 0.71 29.71 2.74
C LEU A 317 -0.42 28.77 3.14
N ARG A 318 -1.65 29.14 2.78
CA ARG A 318 -2.79 28.21 2.75
C ARG A 318 -2.66 27.26 1.57
N ASN A 319 -3.50 26.23 1.57
CA ASN A 319 -3.59 25.27 0.49
C ASN A 319 -3.91 25.86 -0.89
N ASP A 320 -4.56 27.02 -0.94
CA ASP A 320 -4.88 27.78 -2.16
C ASP A 320 -3.76 28.72 -2.63
N GLY A 321 -2.64 28.75 -1.92
CA GLY A 321 -1.50 29.62 -2.21
C GLY A 321 -1.60 31.02 -1.59
N THR A 322 -2.70 31.37 -0.89
CA THR A 322 -2.79 32.65 -0.17
C THR A 322 -1.82 32.68 1.00
N ALA A 323 -1.08 33.77 1.14
CA ALA A 323 -0.17 33.93 2.26
C ALA A 323 -0.93 34.18 3.57
N LEU A 324 -0.68 33.32 4.55
CA LEU A 324 -1.03 33.54 5.93
C LEU A 324 -0.02 34.47 6.59
N TYR A 325 1.25 34.27 6.24
CA TYR A 325 2.37 35.09 6.68
C TYR A 325 3.48 35.06 5.63
N SER A 326 4.16 36.18 5.45
CA SER A 326 5.39 36.26 4.69
C SER A 326 6.35 37.23 5.37
N GLY A 327 7.61 36.85 5.38
CA GLY A 327 8.66 37.65 6.03
C GLY A 327 9.98 37.59 5.27
N THR A 328 10.81 38.54 5.58
CA THR A 328 12.19 38.62 5.11
C THR A 328 13.13 38.80 6.31
N SER A 329 14.37 38.41 6.15
CA SER A 329 15.43 38.60 7.17
C SER A 329 16.71 39.07 6.51
N LYS A 330 17.54 39.76 7.25
CA LYS A 330 18.89 40.14 6.79
C LYS A 330 19.79 38.96 6.51
N GLY A 331 19.56 37.83 7.22
CA GLY A 331 20.31 36.60 7.04
C GLY A 331 19.57 35.62 6.13
N ASN A 332 20.32 34.73 5.55
CA ASN A 332 19.75 33.65 4.73
C ASN A 332 18.89 32.69 5.56
N VAL A 333 17.83 32.14 4.99
CA VAL A 333 17.11 31.00 5.61
C VAL A 333 18.05 29.81 5.68
N ARG A 334 18.15 29.21 6.84
CA ARG A 334 19.00 28.03 7.10
C ARG A 334 18.23 26.76 7.30
N GLY A 335 17.00 26.89 7.72
CA GLY A 335 16.12 25.75 7.86
C GLY A 335 14.69 26.18 8.15
N ILE A 336 13.77 25.31 7.84
CA ILE A 336 12.39 25.43 8.21
C ILE A 336 11.93 24.15 8.92
N GLY A 337 11.02 24.29 9.85
CA GLY A 337 10.41 23.16 10.55
C GLY A 337 8.93 23.42 10.74
N MET A 338 8.12 22.38 10.65
CA MET A 338 6.68 22.47 10.86
C MET A 338 6.23 21.31 11.74
N ASN A 339 5.40 21.59 12.73
CA ASN A 339 4.68 20.55 13.44
C ASN A 339 3.64 19.94 12.48
N PRO A 340 3.77 18.69 12.12
CA PRO A 340 2.89 18.09 11.11
C PRO A 340 1.42 17.96 11.60
N ALA A 341 1.21 17.92 12.91
CA ALA A 341 -0.12 17.77 13.50
C ALA A 341 -0.87 19.11 13.59
N THR A 342 -0.18 20.15 14.08
CA THR A 342 -0.80 21.46 14.35
C THR A 342 -0.62 22.47 13.23
N GLY A 343 0.45 22.30 12.40
CA GLY A 343 0.86 23.28 11.38
C GLY A 343 1.63 24.47 11.92
N GLU A 344 2.02 24.47 13.20
CA GLU A 344 2.94 25.44 13.76
C GLU A 344 4.29 25.38 13.04
N SER A 345 4.79 26.53 12.65
CA SER A 345 5.95 26.65 11.78
C SER A 345 7.10 27.36 12.47
N VAL A 346 8.32 26.94 12.18
CA VAL A 346 9.53 27.57 12.66
C VAL A 346 10.48 27.81 11.49
N VAL A 347 11.07 28.96 11.45
CA VAL A 347 12.09 29.36 10.46
C VAL A 347 13.34 29.81 11.18
N THR A 348 14.51 29.31 10.76
CA THR A 348 15.78 29.84 11.21
C THR A 348 16.50 30.58 10.09
N THR A 349 17.11 31.68 10.45
CA THR A 349 17.93 32.50 9.55
C THR A 349 19.29 32.79 10.15
N TYR A 350 20.27 33.09 9.30
CA TYR A 350 21.61 33.44 9.78
C TYR A 350 22.25 34.53 8.92
N ASP A 351 22.62 35.62 9.56
CA ASP A 351 23.36 36.73 8.96
C ASP A 351 24.84 36.48 9.12
N MET A 352 25.53 36.21 8.01
CA MET A 352 26.98 35.98 7.98
C MET A 352 27.76 37.21 8.38
N SER A 353 27.28 38.40 8.05
CA SER A 353 27.99 39.66 8.35
C SER A 353 27.94 40.03 9.84
N GLY A 354 26.80 39.82 10.45
CA GLY A 354 26.56 40.07 11.87
C GLY A 354 26.84 38.89 12.77
N ARG A 355 27.11 37.68 12.21
CA ARG A 355 27.24 36.41 12.93
C ARG A 355 26.08 36.14 13.90
N ARG A 356 24.89 36.50 13.51
CA ARG A 356 23.68 36.37 14.31
C ARG A 356 22.65 35.55 13.58
N GLY A 357 22.07 34.59 14.25
CA GLY A 357 20.88 33.85 13.81
C GLY A 357 19.62 34.43 14.41
N THR A 358 18.51 34.10 13.82
CA THR A 358 17.19 34.37 14.35
C THR A 358 16.32 33.12 14.14
N PHE A 359 15.48 32.80 15.10
CA PHE A 359 14.40 31.85 14.85
C PHE A 359 13.03 32.48 15.14
N ILE A 360 12.08 32.14 14.30
CA ILE A 360 10.75 32.72 14.29
C ILE A 360 9.77 31.59 14.36
N ARG A 361 8.84 31.64 15.32
CA ARG A 361 7.71 30.72 15.42
C ARG A 361 6.44 31.39 14.91
N ILE A 362 5.74 30.70 14.02
CA ILE A 362 4.57 31.17 13.35
C ILE A 362 3.42 30.21 13.64
N HIS A 363 2.34 30.75 14.23
CA HIS A 363 1.09 30.04 14.46
C HIS A 363 0.46 29.61 13.13
N PRO A 364 -0.31 28.49 13.07
CA PRO A 364 -0.98 28.03 11.84
C PRO A 364 -1.88 29.08 11.15
N THR A 365 -2.33 30.07 11.90
CA THR A 365 -3.11 31.21 11.36
C THR A 365 -2.27 32.32 10.72
N GLY A 366 -0.93 32.21 10.78
CA GLY A 366 0.01 33.20 10.28
C GLY A 366 0.48 34.24 11.31
N LYS A 367 0.00 34.19 12.56
CA LYS A 367 0.47 35.08 13.62
C LYS A 367 1.87 34.67 14.08
N VAL A 368 2.81 35.60 14.11
CA VAL A 368 4.12 35.39 14.75
C VAL A 368 3.91 35.32 16.26
N GLU A 369 4.25 34.17 16.84
CA GLU A 369 4.15 33.96 18.29
C GLU A 369 5.34 34.56 19.01
N PHE A 370 6.51 34.32 18.47
CA PHE A 370 7.75 34.96 18.95
C PHE A 370 8.85 34.96 17.88
N GLU A 371 9.75 35.87 18.04
CA GLU A 371 11.02 35.94 17.33
C GLU A 371 12.14 36.02 18.37
N ARG A 372 13.17 35.22 18.21
CA ARG A 372 14.33 35.16 19.14
C ARG A 372 15.63 35.24 18.38
N SER A 373 16.54 36.04 18.93
CA SER A 373 17.91 36.07 18.47
C SER A 373 18.63 34.76 18.88
N LEU A 374 19.37 34.19 17.96
CA LEU A 374 20.22 33.03 18.17
C LEU A 374 21.68 33.45 18.07
N ASP A 375 22.47 33.00 19.01
CA ASP A 375 23.91 33.07 18.89
C ASP A 375 24.40 31.78 18.24
N GLY A 376 24.65 31.78 16.91
CA GLY A 376 25.13 30.66 16.13
C GLY A 376 24.32 30.39 14.85
N ASN A 377 24.90 29.55 13.99
CA ASN A 377 24.37 29.15 12.71
C ASN A 377 23.70 27.76 12.82
N PHE A 378 22.40 27.73 12.97
CA PHE A 378 21.63 26.50 13.07
C PHE A 378 21.05 26.13 11.70
N ASP A 379 21.49 25.03 11.12
CA ASP A 379 21.21 24.58 9.76
C ASP A 379 20.22 23.39 9.71
N LYS A 380 19.93 22.79 10.85
CA LYS A 380 18.94 21.72 10.98
C LYS A 380 18.00 21.99 12.13
N MET A 381 16.71 21.62 11.93
CA MET A 381 15.74 21.73 13.01
C MET A 381 14.70 20.63 12.96
N LYS A 382 14.09 20.38 14.12
CA LYS A 382 12.93 19.51 14.28
C LYS A 382 11.96 20.17 15.23
N VAL A 383 10.68 20.25 14.82
CA VAL A 383 9.58 20.62 15.70
C VAL A 383 8.89 19.33 16.14
N THR A 384 8.81 19.13 17.45
CA THR A 384 8.17 17.93 18.03
C THR A 384 6.64 18.06 17.98
N ASN A 385 5.94 16.95 18.21
CA ASN A 385 4.46 16.98 18.28
C ASN A 385 3.95 17.82 19.47
N SER A 386 4.75 17.93 20.53
CA SER A 386 4.49 18.79 21.71
C SER A 386 4.83 20.26 21.48
N GLY A 387 5.35 20.59 20.28
CA GLY A 387 5.72 21.97 19.92
C GLY A 387 7.10 22.41 20.41
N GLU A 388 7.91 21.52 20.99
CA GLU A 388 9.30 21.80 21.33
C GLU A 388 10.15 21.93 20.07
N ILE A 389 11.18 22.75 20.10
CA ILE A 389 12.00 23.08 18.96
C ILE A 389 13.44 22.67 19.23
N LEU A 390 13.94 21.70 18.47
CA LEU A 390 15.32 21.28 18.49
C LEU A 390 16.07 21.91 17.32
N LEU A 391 17.13 22.61 17.61
CA LEU A 391 18.02 23.25 16.63
C LEU A 391 19.43 22.63 16.70
N LEU A 392 19.97 22.31 15.52
CA LEU A 392 21.31 21.76 15.39
C LEU A 392 22.17 22.69 14.51
N SER A 393 23.37 22.93 14.95
CA SER A 393 24.42 23.63 14.19
C SER A 393 25.50 22.62 13.80
N SER A 394 25.57 22.29 12.51
CA SER A 394 26.67 21.45 12.00
C SER A 394 27.99 22.21 12.06
N SER A 395 27.99 23.47 11.69
CA SER A 395 29.25 24.30 11.66
C SER A 395 29.88 24.53 13.02
N GLU A 396 29.10 24.45 14.10
CA GLU A 396 29.61 24.71 15.47
C GLU A 396 29.57 23.44 16.34
N GLY A 397 28.89 22.37 15.85
CA GLY A 397 28.66 21.18 16.67
C GLY A 397 27.84 21.51 17.91
N ARG A 398 26.73 22.21 17.73
CA ARG A 398 25.94 22.77 18.83
C ARG A 398 24.51 22.29 18.73
N VAL A 399 23.92 22.04 19.87
CA VAL A 399 22.54 21.63 20.05
C VAL A 399 21.83 22.63 20.95
N CYS A 400 20.70 23.16 20.50
CA CYS A 400 19.89 24.06 21.28
C CYS A 400 18.44 23.58 21.26
N MET A 401 17.76 23.57 22.38
CA MET A 401 16.38 23.17 22.52
C MET A 401 15.54 24.25 23.18
N PHE A 402 14.36 24.50 22.62
CA PHE A 402 13.41 25.43 23.16
C PHE A 402 12.09 24.69 23.47
N SER A 403 11.43 25.13 24.54
CA SER A 403 10.06 24.69 24.85
C SER A 403 9.05 25.13 23.79
N SER A 404 7.85 24.62 23.89
CA SER A 404 6.71 25.06 23.07
C SER A 404 6.36 26.54 23.26
N THR A 405 6.78 27.17 24.36
CA THR A 405 6.59 28.60 24.63
C THR A 405 7.79 29.45 24.20
N GLY A 406 8.82 28.83 23.63
CA GLY A 406 10.05 29.52 23.18
C GLY A 406 11.07 29.81 24.29
N GLU A 407 10.89 29.22 25.45
CA GLU A 407 11.92 29.27 26.50
C GLU A 407 13.06 28.30 26.18
N LYS A 408 14.29 28.77 26.32
CA LYS A 408 15.46 27.94 26.06
C LYS A 408 15.63 26.90 27.16
N GLU A 409 15.47 25.64 26.81
CA GLU A 409 15.58 24.49 27.72
C GLU A 409 17.03 24.10 27.93
N PHE A 410 17.82 24.02 26.86
CA PHE A 410 19.27 23.80 26.94
C PHE A 410 20.01 24.31 25.70
N ASP A 411 21.31 24.47 25.87
CA ASP A 411 22.22 24.91 24.82
C ASP A 411 23.60 24.36 25.14
N ARG A 412 24.17 23.57 24.24
CA ARG A 412 25.46 22.93 24.46
C ARG A 412 26.20 22.60 23.17
N TYR A 413 27.53 22.50 23.29
CA TYR A 413 28.36 21.92 22.26
C TYR A 413 28.35 20.38 22.35
N VAL A 414 28.54 19.71 21.20
CA VAL A 414 28.54 18.24 21.10
C VAL A 414 29.62 17.61 21.93
N THR A 415 30.85 18.21 21.91
CA THR A 415 32.00 17.76 22.68
C THR A 415 32.67 18.91 23.34
N ASP A 416 33.24 18.68 24.54
CA ASP A 416 34.20 19.53 25.29
C ASP A 416 33.79 20.98 25.52
N ASN A 417 32.50 21.30 25.46
CA ASN A 417 31.95 22.65 25.61
C ASN A 417 32.64 23.71 24.72
N LYS A 418 33.14 23.29 23.56
CA LYS A 418 33.82 24.15 22.58
C LYS A 418 33.17 23.98 21.20
N PRO A 419 33.12 25.05 20.38
CA PRO A 419 32.76 24.96 19.01
C PRO A 419 33.67 23.96 18.27
N THR A 420 33.06 22.95 17.67
CA THR A 420 33.75 21.96 16.83
C THR A 420 32.97 21.80 15.56
N ALA A 421 33.61 22.09 14.43
CA ALA A 421 32.95 21.96 13.13
C ALA A 421 32.69 20.49 12.76
N TYR A 422 31.42 20.20 12.42
CA TYR A 422 30.98 18.96 11.82
C TYR A 422 30.53 19.25 10.40
N ARG A 423 30.59 18.22 9.54
CA ARG A 423 30.14 18.35 8.15
C ARG A 423 28.63 18.33 8.04
N GLN A 424 27.98 17.49 8.85
CA GLN A 424 26.55 17.30 8.84
C GLN A 424 26.05 16.89 10.22
N ALA A 425 24.80 17.18 10.49
CA ALA A 425 24.05 16.69 11.64
C ALA A 425 22.79 15.96 11.18
N TYR A 426 22.44 14.89 11.88
CA TYR A 426 21.28 14.06 11.60
C TYR A 426 20.49 13.83 12.87
N THR A 427 19.22 13.53 12.72
CA THR A 427 18.35 13.08 13.80
C THR A 427 17.85 11.69 13.46
N SER A 428 18.04 10.73 14.36
CA SER A 428 17.47 9.38 14.19
C SER A 428 15.96 9.39 14.38
N SER A 429 15.30 8.29 14.03
CA SER A 429 13.86 8.10 14.26
C SER A 429 13.50 8.15 15.75
N SER A 430 14.39 7.70 16.63
CA SER A 430 14.25 7.75 18.08
C SER A 430 14.51 9.14 18.68
N GLY A 431 15.02 10.09 17.89
CA GLY A 431 15.37 11.42 18.34
C GLY A 431 16.81 11.57 18.83
N GLU A 432 17.66 10.54 18.72
CA GLU A 432 19.08 10.67 18.95
C GLU A 432 19.75 11.51 17.86
N LEU A 433 20.82 12.18 18.21
CA LEU A 433 21.52 13.11 17.33
C LEU A 433 22.86 12.52 16.90
N LEU A 434 23.14 12.65 15.62
CA LEU A 434 24.38 12.20 15.02
C LEU A 434 25.11 13.39 14.39
N PHE A 435 26.38 13.56 14.73
CA PHE A 435 27.21 14.58 14.14
C PHE A 435 28.39 13.95 13.42
N LEU A 436 28.44 14.16 12.12
CA LEU A 436 29.49 13.68 11.25
C LEU A 436 30.62 14.71 11.20
N GLY A 437 31.74 14.37 11.79
CA GLY A 437 32.97 15.18 11.82
C GLY A 437 33.90 14.90 10.64
N MET A 438 35.05 15.54 10.67
CA MET A 438 36.14 15.29 9.73
C MET A 438 36.85 13.97 10.03
N GLY A 439 37.46 13.36 9.01
CA GLY A 439 38.28 12.16 9.19
C GLY A 439 37.51 10.91 9.61
N GLY A 440 36.19 10.83 9.34
CA GLY A 440 35.37 9.67 9.69
C GLY A 440 34.88 9.65 11.13
N ARG A 441 35.02 10.74 11.86
CA ARG A 441 34.49 10.88 13.23
C ARG A 441 32.98 10.97 13.20
N LEU A 442 32.30 10.11 13.95
CA LEU A 442 30.86 10.16 14.20
C LEU A 442 30.61 10.27 15.70
N VAL A 443 29.87 11.29 16.09
CA VAL A 443 29.46 11.51 17.49
C VAL A 443 27.95 11.31 17.57
N LYS A 444 27.54 10.48 18.50
CA LYS A 444 26.13 10.24 18.79
C LYS A 444 25.78 10.77 20.16
N LEU A 445 24.77 11.60 20.21
CA LEU A 445 24.19 12.09 21.45
C LEU A 445 22.84 11.38 21.66
N GLY A 446 22.69 10.77 22.81
CA GLY A 446 21.44 10.21 23.28
C GLY A 446 21.16 10.73 24.70
N HIS A 447 19.92 11.03 24.98
CA HIS A 447 19.50 11.47 26.30
C HIS A 447 17.99 11.35 26.46
N GLY A 448 17.60 11.03 27.69
CA GLY A 448 16.20 11.08 28.08
C GLY A 448 15.44 9.81 27.79
N LEU A 449 14.15 9.97 27.72
CA LEU A 449 13.18 8.88 27.67
C LEU A 449 12.70 8.65 26.26
N TYR A 450 12.77 7.40 25.84
CA TYR A 450 12.27 6.91 24.56
C TYR A 450 11.26 5.84 24.82
N VAL A 451 10.19 5.81 24.05
CA VAL A 451 9.29 4.66 23.99
C VAL A 451 9.44 3.98 22.64
N SER A 452 9.53 2.65 22.66
CA SER A 452 9.62 1.84 21.44
C SER A 452 8.33 1.89 20.63
N ASP A 453 8.42 1.66 19.32
CA ASP A 453 7.28 1.29 18.52
C ASP A 453 7.06 -0.22 18.63
N VAL A 454 5.83 -0.65 18.40
CA VAL A 454 5.42 -2.05 18.49
C VAL A 454 4.64 -2.42 17.24
N LYS A 455 4.93 -3.60 16.73
CA LYS A 455 4.12 -4.23 15.69
C LYS A 455 3.60 -5.53 16.23
N ILE A 456 2.30 -5.76 16.14
CA ILE A 456 1.64 -6.92 16.71
C ILE A 456 0.53 -7.40 15.79
N THR A 457 0.37 -8.71 15.68
CA THR A 457 -0.76 -9.30 14.99
C THR A 457 -1.91 -9.45 15.97
N LYS A 458 -3.11 -9.05 15.57
CA LYS A 458 -4.36 -9.24 16.33
C LYS A 458 -4.51 -10.74 16.66
N PRO A 459 -4.76 -11.12 17.91
CA PRO A 459 -4.94 -12.51 18.26
C PRO A 459 -6.24 -13.07 17.65
N VAL A 460 -6.22 -14.34 17.29
CA VAL A 460 -7.43 -15.05 16.82
C VAL A 460 -8.49 -15.08 17.92
N ASN A 461 -8.07 -15.40 19.15
CA ASN A 461 -8.92 -15.46 20.34
C ASN A 461 -8.19 -14.87 21.54
N GLY A 462 -8.95 -14.37 22.53
CA GLY A 462 -8.40 -13.83 23.75
C GLY A 462 -7.66 -12.49 23.57
N ILE A 463 -6.47 -12.39 24.10
CA ILE A 463 -5.62 -11.19 24.08
C ILE A 463 -4.19 -11.53 23.65
N ALA A 464 -3.54 -10.59 23.00
CA ALA A 464 -2.09 -10.56 22.80
C ALA A 464 -1.51 -9.35 23.50
N THR A 465 -0.24 -9.38 23.88
CA THR A 465 0.39 -8.28 24.62
C THR A 465 1.31 -7.49 23.72
N ALA A 466 1.00 -6.22 23.51
CA ALA A 466 1.90 -5.25 22.91
C ALA A 466 2.85 -4.72 23.98
N ILE A 467 4.14 -4.95 23.85
CA ILE A 467 5.14 -4.55 24.83
C ILE A 467 5.85 -3.30 24.33
N PHE A 468 5.61 -2.18 24.98
CA PHE A 468 6.35 -0.95 24.78
C PHE A 468 7.50 -0.88 25.77
N THR A 469 8.72 -0.83 25.28
CA THR A 469 9.90 -0.62 26.11
C THR A 469 10.17 0.86 26.25
N VAL A 470 10.06 1.38 27.48
CA VAL A 470 10.50 2.74 27.80
C VAL A 470 11.96 2.66 28.24
N THR A 471 12.82 3.33 27.51
CA THR A 471 14.26 3.35 27.74
C THR A 471 14.69 4.74 28.19
N LEU A 472 15.32 4.80 29.36
CA LEU A 472 16.05 5.97 29.79
C LEU A 472 17.51 5.84 29.30
N THR A 473 17.96 6.81 28.51
CA THR A 473 19.38 6.92 28.14
C THR A 473 19.97 8.12 28.81
N GLY A 474 21.06 7.91 29.50
CA GLY A 474 21.63 8.94 30.37
C GLY A 474 20.82 9.17 31.66
N TYR A 475 21.39 9.91 32.54
CA TYR A 475 20.73 10.30 33.78
C TYR A 475 21.33 11.61 34.29
N ALA A 476 20.54 12.37 35.05
CA ALA A 476 21.03 13.51 35.79
C ALA A 476 21.86 13.04 36.98
N THR A 477 22.86 13.83 37.34
CA THR A 477 23.66 13.58 38.54
C THR A 477 23.64 14.81 39.46
N THR A 478 23.74 14.57 40.76
CA THR A 478 24.04 15.62 41.71
C THR A 478 25.44 16.19 41.43
N LYS A 479 25.83 17.27 42.12
CA LYS A 479 27.17 17.85 42.02
C LYS A 479 28.25 16.85 42.43
N GLU A 480 27.94 15.95 43.34
CA GLU A 480 28.81 14.86 43.82
C GLU A 480 28.80 13.64 42.87
N GLY A 481 28.07 13.72 41.76
CA GLY A 481 28.04 12.69 40.74
C GLY A 481 27.15 11.49 41.09
N ALA A 482 26.24 11.60 42.06
CA ALA A 482 25.24 10.56 42.34
C ALA A 482 24.07 10.65 41.35
N PRO A 483 23.55 9.50 40.82
CA PRO A 483 22.41 9.51 39.91
C PRO A 483 21.16 10.06 40.58
N ILE A 484 20.38 10.85 39.83
CA ILE A 484 19.09 11.38 40.29
C ILE A 484 18.00 10.48 39.70
N PRO A 485 17.04 9.99 40.50
CA PRO A 485 15.93 9.20 40.01
C PRO A 485 15.10 9.97 38.96
N VAL A 486 14.73 9.30 37.90
CA VAL A 486 13.89 9.84 36.82
C VAL A 486 12.51 9.21 36.89
N SER A 487 11.46 9.99 36.69
CA SER A 487 10.11 9.44 36.58
C SER A 487 9.35 10.02 35.39
N VAL A 488 8.40 9.25 34.86
CA VAL A 488 7.59 9.64 33.70
C VAL A 488 6.19 9.04 33.80
N GLY A 489 5.19 9.84 33.52
CA GLY A 489 3.82 9.38 33.32
C GLY A 489 3.64 8.73 31.95
N TYR A 490 2.70 7.83 31.81
CA TYR A 490 2.32 7.26 30.53
C TYR A 490 0.83 7.00 30.42
N ALA A 491 0.31 7.08 29.21
CA ALA A 491 -1.07 6.70 28.89
C ALA A 491 -1.18 6.27 27.44
N THR A 492 -2.05 5.31 27.16
CA THR A 492 -2.43 4.97 25.79
C THR A 492 -3.38 5.99 25.19
N GLN A 493 -3.28 6.21 23.88
CA GLN A 493 -4.16 7.08 23.10
C GLN A 493 -4.71 6.34 21.87
N GLU A 494 -6.01 6.51 21.62
CA GLU A 494 -6.66 6.03 20.42
C GLU A 494 -6.18 6.79 19.19
N LYS A 495 -6.03 6.08 18.08
CA LYS A 495 -5.83 6.61 16.72
C LYS A 495 -6.84 5.95 15.79
N THR A 496 -6.40 5.05 14.94
CA THR A 496 -7.30 4.22 14.15
C THR A 496 -7.74 2.96 14.90
N ALA A 497 -6.99 2.53 15.91
CA ALA A 497 -7.40 1.52 16.87
C ALA A 497 -8.16 2.18 18.02
N ASN A 498 -9.25 1.57 18.47
CA ASN A 498 -10.11 2.08 19.55
C ASN A 498 -10.15 1.12 20.76
N ILE A 499 -10.49 1.68 21.91
CA ILE A 499 -10.57 0.97 23.19
C ILE A 499 -11.69 -0.09 23.18
N ALA A 500 -12.76 0.15 22.44
CA ALA A 500 -13.89 -0.77 22.43
C ALA A 500 -13.50 -2.12 21.82
N ASN A 501 -12.79 -2.11 20.68
CA ASN A 501 -12.59 -3.30 19.86
C ASN A 501 -11.15 -3.80 19.82
N ASN A 502 -10.14 -2.92 19.99
CA ASN A 502 -8.79 -3.27 19.61
C ASN A 502 -7.82 -3.43 20.77
N PHE A 503 -7.90 -2.62 21.82
CA PHE A 503 -6.96 -2.71 22.93
C PHE A 503 -7.57 -2.28 24.27
N THR A 504 -6.90 -2.62 25.37
CA THR A 504 -7.28 -2.17 26.71
C THR A 504 -6.39 -0.98 27.09
N PRO A 505 -6.97 0.17 27.47
CA PRO A 505 -6.18 1.34 27.79
C PRO A 505 -5.38 1.13 29.08
N VAL A 506 -4.16 1.66 29.09
CA VAL A 506 -3.30 1.70 30.28
C VAL A 506 -2.86 3.12 30.57
N LYS A 507 -2.71 3.42 31.86
CA LYS A 507 -2.18 4.68 32.37
C LYS A 507 -1.42 4.43 33.66
N GLY A 508 -0.28 5.10 33.83
CA GLY A 508 0.54 4.92 35.02
C GLY A 508 1.73 5.86 35.09
N LYS A 509 2.66 5.49 35.94
CA LYS A 509 3.93 6.20 36.12
C LYS A 509 5.07 5.20 36.26
N LEU A 510 6.16 5.42 35.52
CA LEU A 510 7.42 4.70 35.67
C LEU A 510 8.40 5.49 36.51
N SER A 511 9.27 4.79 37.23
CA SER A 511 10.36 5.37 37.98
C SER A 511 11.66 4.62 37.65
N PHE A 512 12.67 5.36 37.20
CA PHE A 512 13.97 4.83 36.85
C PHE A 512 14.98 5.28 37.92
N THR A 513 15.67 4.30 38.46
CA THR A 513 16.78 4.57 39.41
C THR A 513 18.08 4.07 38.80
N PRO A 514 18.79 4.94 38.06
CA PRO A 514 20.04 4.54 37.42
C PRO A 514 21.09 4.17 38.49
N SER A 515 21.83 3.09 38.25
CA SER A 515 22.90 2.65 39.16
C SER A 515 24.29 3.00 38.63
N ARG A 516 25.21 3.39 39.54
CA ARG A 516 26.61 3.61 39.23
C ARG A 516 27.34 2.26 39.12
N GLY A 517 28.02 1.99 38.02
CA GLY A 517 29.08 0.97 38.01
C GLY A 517 28.82 -0.25 37.10
N THR A 518 27.71 -0.33 36.35
CA THR A 518 27.50 -1.38 35.34
C THR A 518 27.87 -0.91 33.92
N ALA A 519 28.23 -1.81 33.04
CA ALA A 519 28.54 -1.52 31.63
C ALA A 519 27.38 -0.80 30.92
N ASP A 520 26.12 -1.03 31.37
CA ASP A 520 24.88 -0.44 30.81
C ASP A 520 24.39 0.77 31.61
N ARG A 521 25.23 1.44 32.36
CA ARG A 521 24.87 2.56 33.24
C ARG A 521 24.18 3.74 32.57
N TYR A 522 24.12 3.77 31.24
CA TYR A 522 23.44 4.79 30.45
C TYR A 522 22.14 4.26 29.81
N LEU A 523 21.70 3.04 30.12
CA LEU A 523 20.54 2.44 29.55
C LEU A 523 19.73 1.71 30.62
N VAL A 524 18.57 2.25 30.98
CA VAL A 524 17.62 1.57 31.89
C VAL A 524 16.31 1.39 31.16
N LYS A 525 15.79 0.16 31.12
CA LYS A 525 14.58 -0.18 30.39
C LYS A 525 13.49 -0.63 31.36
N GLN A 526 12.25 -0.24 31.06
CA GLN A 526 11.04 -0.76 31.70
C GLN A 526 9.99 -0.97 30.65
N ASP A 527 9.28 -2.08 30.75
CA ASP A 527 8.27 -2.44 29.79
C ASP A 527 6.86 -2.05 30.30
N ILE A 528 6.05 -1.62 29.35
CA ILE A 528 4.63 -1.33 29.54
C ILE A 528 3.86 -2.27 28.63
N GLU A 529 3.04 -3.11 29.26
CA GLU A 529 2.23 -4.08 28.57
C GLU A 529 0.85 -3.49 28.25
N VAL A 530 0.42 -3.61 27.00
CA VAL A 530 -0.90 -3.21 26.53
C VAL A 530 -1.58 -4.42 25.90
N SER A 531 -2.73 -4.80 26.45
CA SER A 531 -3.49 -5.94 25.92
C SER A 531 -4.19 -5.54 24.61
N VAL A 532 -3.91 -6.26 23.53
CA VAL A 532 -4.60 -6.18 22.24
C VAL A 532 -5.67 -7.28 22.21
N LYS A 533 -6.89 -6.89 21.91
CA LYS A 533 -8.07 -7.77 21.96
C LYS A 533 -8.28 -8.49 20.65
N ALA A 534 -8.70 -9.76 20.75
CA ALA A 534 -9.34 -10.43 19.62
C ALA A 534 -10.70 -9.77 19.34
N ASN A 535 -11.05 -9.72 18.07
CA ASN A 535 -12.40 -9.38 17.62
C ASN A 535 -12.77 -10.16 16.37
N ASN A 536 -13.98 -9.99 15.88
CA ASN A 536 -14.47 -10.67 14.68
C ASN A 536 -14.49 -9.76 13.45
N LEU A 537 -13.55 -8.82 13.38
CA LEU A 537 -13.47 -7.83 12.32
C LEU A 537 -12.15 -8.00 11.55
N ILE A 538 -12.22 -7.85 10.25
CA ILE A 538 -11.07 -7.57 9.38
C ILE A 538 -11.04 -6.06 9.23
N GLU A 539 -10.01 -5.41 9.76
CA GLU A 539 -9.96 -3.95 9.89
C GLU A 539 -8.78 -3.32 9.14
N GLY A 540 -7.87 -4.15 8.59
CA GLY A 540 -6.58 -3.69 8.09
C GLY A 540 -5.66 -3.26 9.24
N MET A 541 -4.64 -2.48 8.90
CA MET A 541 -3.75 -1.93 9.92
C MET A 541 -4.47 -0.93 10.81
N LYS A 542 -4.40 -1.14 12.11
CA LYS A 542 -4.89 -0.21 13.14
C LYS A 542 -3.73 0.29 13.98
N GLU A 543 -3.80 1.52 14.40
CA GLU A 543 -2.77 2.16 15.20
C GLU A 543 -3.34 2.72 16.50
N PHE A 544 -2.60 2.56 17.58
CA PHE A 544 -2.75 3.34 18.81
C PHE A 544 -1.38 3.81 19.27
N GLU A 545 -1.35 4.72 20.17
CA GLU A 545 -0.11 5.28 20.72
C GLU A 545 -0.01 5.06 22.21
N LEU A 546 1.20 4.85 22.70
CA LEU A 546 1.58 5.04 24.10
C LEU A 546 2.32 6.36 24.22
N VAL A 547 1.78 7.28 25.00
CA VAL A 547 2.32 8.63 25.16
C VAL A 547 2.94 8.78 26.54
N LEU A 548 4.19 9.20 26.57
CA LEU A 548 4.89 9.59 27.79
C LEU A 548 4.60 11.06 28.09
N SER A 549 4.40 11.38 29.37
CA SER A 549 4.13 12.75 29.85
C SER A 549 4.83 13.00 31.17
N ASP A 550 4.87 14.26 31.59
CA ASP A 550 5.29 14.68 32.94
C ASP A 550 6.63 14.09 33.40
N ALA A 551 7.59 14.02 32.47
CA ALA A 551 8.93 13.54 32.80
C ALA A 551 9.60 14.45 33.84
N GLN A 552 10.08 13.84 34.92
CA GLN A 552 10.82 14.53 35.94
C GLN A 552 12.30 14.13 35.85
N GLN A 553 13.17 15.10 35.85
CA GLN A 553 14.66 14.93 35.83
C GLN A 553 15.16 14.27 34.53
N SER A 554 14.39 14.27 33.43
CA SER A 554 14.80 13.79 32.12
C SER A 554 13.95 14.44 31.01
N TYR A 555 14.43 14.35 29.78
CA TYR A 555 13.70 14.84 28.62
C TYR A 555 12.91 13.71 27.93
N LEU A 556 11.77 14.09 27.36
CA LEU A 556 11.01 13.21 26.47
C LEU A 556 11.58 13.36 25.06
N VAL A 557 12.51 12.48 24.69
CA VAL A 557 13.15 12.52 23.36
C VAL A 557 12.26 11.88 22.31
N LYS A 558 11.67 10.73 22.63
CA LYS A 558 10.61 10.11 21.83
C LYS A 558 9.44 9.81 22.75
N PRO A 559 8.54 10.78 22.96
CA PRO A 559 7.44 10.62 23.91
C PRO A 559 6.32 9.71 23.41
N VAL A 560 6.28 9.39 22.11
CA VAL A 560 5.20 8.63 21.51
C VAL A 560 5.76 7.35 20.92
N GLY A 561 5.27 6.22 21.42
CA GLY A 561 5.44 4.89 20.84
C GLY A 561 4.19 4.51 20.08
N LYS A 562 4.36 4.09 18.84
CA LYS A 562 3.26 3.62 18.00
C LYS A 562 3.11 2.11 18.11
N ALA A 563 1.90 1.64 18.29
CA ALA A 563 1.54 0.25 18.08
C ALA A 563 0.81 0.12 16.75
N VAL A 564 1.29 -0.75 15.89
CA VAL A 564 0.62 -1.15 14.66
C VAL A 564 0.05 -2.54 14.87
N ILE A 565 -1.27 -2.64 14.83
CA ILE A 565 -2.00 -3.90 14.92
C ILE A 565 -2.32 -4.34 13.49
N GLU A 566 -1.78 -5.47 13.07
CA GLU A 566 -2.17 -6.15 11.83
C GLU A 566 -3.28 -7.15 12.13
N ASP A 567 -4.12 -7.42 11.14
CA ASP A 567 -5.22 -8.37 11.32
C ASP A 567 -4.71 -9.79 11.57
N GLN A 568 -5.50 -10.55 12.36
CA GLN A 568 -5.37 -11.99 12.42
C GLN A 568 -5.58 -12.60 11.04
N GLN A 569 -5.11 -13.80 10.85
CA GLN A 569 -5.38 -14.56 9.64
C GLN A 569 -6.89 -14.72 9.45
N ALA A 570 -7.34 -14.38 8.26
CA ALA A 570 -8.70 -14.62 7.77
C ALA A 570 -8.66 -15.59 6.59
N VAL A 571 -9.62 -16.50 6.55
CA VAL A 571 -9.72 -17.53 5.52
C VAL A 571 -11.02 -17.34 4.76
N VAL A 572 -10.90 -17.32 3.43
CA VAL A 572 -12.06 -17.36 2.54
C VAL A 572 -12.50 -18.80 2.38
N LYS A 573 -13.76 -19.09 2.67
CA LYS A 573 -14.34 -20.43 2.53
C LYS A 573 -15.64 -20.38 1.75
N LEU A 574 -15.97 -21.48 1.09
CA LEU A 574 -17.29 -21.70 0.51
C LEU A 574 -18.28 -21.92 1.66
N VAL A 575 -19.35 -21.17 1.65
CA VAL A 575 -20.47 -21.31 2.60
C VAL A 575 -21.51 -22.25 2.05
N ARG A 576 -21.92 -22.01 0.81
CA ARG A 576 -22.88 -22.86 0.09
C ARG A 576 -22.80 -22.64 -1.42
N THR A 577 -23.27 -23.63 -2.14
CA THR A 577 -23.66 -23.52 -3.53
C THR A 577 -25.15 -23.79 -3.66
N GLU A 578 -25.81 -23.08 -4.56
CA GLU A 578 -27.16 -23.45 -5.00
C GLU A 578 -27.12 -23.90 -6.46
N GLN A 579 -27.82 -24.98 -6.73
CA GLN A 579 -27.93 -25.54 -8.06
C GLN A 579 -28.60 -24.55 -9.00
N GLY A 580 -28.05 -24.40 -10.19
CA GLY A 580 -28.63 -23.68 -11.29
C GLY A 580 -29.59 -24.56 -12.12
N GLU A 581 -30.44 -23.93 -12.91
CA GLU A 581 -31.31 -24.54 -13.92
C GLU A 581 -31.20 -23.72 -15.19
N GLU A 582 -30.90 -24.36 -16.28
CA GLU A 582 -30.59 -23.70 -17.55
C GLU A 582 -31.64 -22.66 -17.93
N GLY A 583 -31.15 -21.44 -18.24
CA GLY A 583 -31.93 -20.28 -18.64
C GLY A 583 -32.93 -19.74 -17.62
N THR A 584 -33.14 -20.39 -16.47
CA THR A 584 -34.15 -19.99 -15.48
C THR A 584 -33.59 -19.65 -14.12
N LYS A 585 -32.54 -20.33 -13.67
CA LYS A 585 -31.93 -20.12 -12.38
C LYS A 585 -30.40 -20.23 -12.46
N ASP A 586 -29.72 -19.17 -12.07
CA ASP A 586 -28.27 -19.12 -12.01
C ASP A 586 -27.68 -19.99 -10.89
N ILE A 587 -26.44 -20.48 -11.08
CA ILE A 587 -25.69 -21.18 -10.04
C ILE A 587 -25.19 -20.14 -9.06
N LEU A 588 -25.49 -20.29 -7.77
CA LEU A 588 -25.02 -19.43 -6.72
C LEU A 588 -23.80 -20.03 -6.02
N TYR A 589 -22.73 -19.26 -5.90
CA TYR A 589 -21.61 -19.52 -5.01
C TYR A 589 -21.59 -18.45 -3.91
N GLU A 590 -21.82 -18.83 -2.68
CA GLU A 590 -21.72 -17.92 -1.53
C GLU A 590 -20.42 -18.22 -0.79
N LEU A 591 -19.50 -17.25 -0.77
CA LEU A 591 -18.27 -17.30 0.00
C LEU A 591 -18.42 -16.53 1.32
N GLY A 592 -17.65 -16.88 2.30
CA GLY A 592 -17.60 -16.22 3.60
C GLY A 592 -16.17 -15.98 4.07
N LEU A 593 -16.03 -15.02 4.97
CA LEU A 593 -14.78 -14.70 5.67
C LEU A 593 -14.80 -15.31 7.06
N PHE A 594 -13.77 -16.05 7.41
CA PHE A 594 -13.69 -16.80 8.67
C PHE A 594 -12.31 -16.67 9.31
N LYS A 595 -12.25 -16.82 10.63
CA LYS A 595 -11.02 -17.16 11.32
C LYS A 595 -10.59 -18.57 10.96
N PRO A 596 -9.34 -18.98 11.22
CA PRO A 596 -8.92 -20.37 11.03
C PRO A 596 -9.78 -21.37 11.83
N ASP A 597 -10.30 -20.97 12.99
CA ASP A 597 -11.18 -21.80 13.83
C ASP A 597 -12.63 -21.89 13.34
N GLY A 598 -12.97 -21.23 12.24
CA GLY A 598 -14.30 -21.23 11.64
C GLY A 598 -15.23 -20.12 12.15
N THR A 599 -14.79 -19.25 13.04
CA THR A 599 -15.59 -18.10 13.48
C THR A 599 -15.75 -17.09 12.36
N PRO A 600 -16.98 -16.64 12.05
CA PRO A 600 -17.22 -15.66 11.01
C PRO A 600 -16.53 -14.32 11.30
N LEU A 601 -15.98 -13.70 10.25
CA LEU A 601 -15.36 -12.38 10.27
C LEU A 601 -16.14 -11.40 9.42
N THR A 602 -16.22 -10.16 9.88
CA THR A 602 -16.83 -9.04 9.13
C THR A 602 -15.75 -8.17 8.52
N ASN A 603 -15.87 -7.86 7.24
CA ASN A 603 -15.03 -6.85 6.61
C ASN A 603 -15.36 -5.47 7.20
N SER A 604 -14.43 -4.87 7.91
CA SER A 604 -14.54 -3.53 8.51
C SER A 604 -13.37 -2.63 8.09
N THR A 605 -12.79 -2.90 6.92
CA THR A 605 -11.61 -2.18 6.42
C THR A 605 -11.93 -0.80 5.85
N GLY A 606 -13.20 -0.52 5.58
CA GLY A 606 -13.64 0.65 4.82
C GLY A 606 -13.46 0.48 3.30
N ALA A 607 -12.93 -0.65 2.84
CA ALA A 607 -12.72 -1.00 1.44
C ALA A 607 -13.31 -2.39 1.14
N ASN A 608 -13.44 -2.73 -0.13
CA ASN A 608 -13.85 -4.06 -0.53
C ASN A 608 -12.67 -5.04 -0.42
N ILE A 609 -12.96 -6.27 0.04
CA ILE A 609 -12.09 -7.41 -0.13
C ILE A 609 -12.56 -8.12 -1.39
N ILE A 610 -11.68 -8.30 -2.36
CA ILE A 610 -12.01 -8.85 -3.66
C ILE A 610 -11.32 -10.20 -3.81
N VAL A 611 -12.10 -11.20 -4.20
CA VAL A 611 -11.63 -12.57 -4.46
C VAL A 611 -11.87 -12.85 -5.92
N ASP A 612 -10.80 -13.04 -6.68
CA ASP A 612 -10.83 -13.38 -8.09
C ASP A 612 -10.61 -14.89 -8.29
N GLY A 613 -11.30 -15.43 -9.27
CA GLY A 613 -11.19 -16.82 -9.65
C GLY A 613 -11.11 -17.00 -11.17
N ILE A 614 -10.97 -18.25 -11.56
CA ILE A 614 -10.99 -18.72 -12.93
C ILE A 614 -11.90 -19.94 -13.00
N TYR A 615 -12.54 -20.15 -14.15
CA TYR A 615 -13.24 -21.40 -14.39
C TYR A 615 -12.23 -22.56 -14.44
N GLY A 616 -12.58 -23.63 -13.76
CA GLY A 616 -11.82 -24.89 -13.72
C GLY A 616 -12.38 -25.94 -14.67
N GLU A 617 -11.85 -27.13 -14.60
CA GLU A 617 -12.34 -28.27 -15.38
C GLU A 617 -13.60 -28.85 -14.71
N GLY A 618 -14.76 -28.62 -15.32
CA GLY A 618 -16.06 -29.20 -14.99
C GLY A 618 -16.58 -30.02 -16.16
N THR A 619 -17.80 -30.54 -16.04
CA THR A 619 -18.50 -31.21 -17.15
C THR A 619 -19.42 -30.27 -17.94
N ALA A 620 -19.71 -29.10 -17.38
CA ALA A 620 -20.49 -28.06 -18.05
C ALA A 620 -19.62 -27.25 -19.02
N ASP A 621 -20.17 -26.81 -20.13
CA ASP A 621 -19.48 -26.09 -21.19
C ASP A 621 -20.09 -24.67 -21.44
N ALA A 622 -19.65 -24.03 -22.50
CA ALA A 622 -20.10 -22.69 -22.86
C ALA A 622 -21.56 -22.61 -23.37
N LEU A 623 -22.24 -23.74 -23.54
CA LEU A 623 -23.68 -23.81 -23.88
C LEU A 623 -24.52 -23.82 -22.60
N ASP A 624 -24.01 -24.36 -21.51
CA ASP A 624 -24.71 -24.46 -20.24
C ASP A 624 -24.65 -23.15 -19.42
N PHE A 625 -23.58 -22.37 -19.54
CA PHE A 625 -23.40 -21.12 -18.78
C PHE A 625 -22.51 -20.09 -19.46
N ASP A 626 -22.68 -18.82 -19.07
CA ASP A 626 -21.90 -17.70 -19.61
C ASP A 626 -20.52 -17.61 -18.97
N MET A 627 -19.50 -18.10 -19.68
CA MET A 627 -18.10 -18.00 -19.30
C MET A 627 -17.47 -16.62 -19.55
N GLY A 628 -18.19 -15.64 -20.08
CA GLY A 628 -17.68 -14.31 -20.42
C GLY A 628 -17.38 -13.45 -19.19
N LEU A 629 -17.92 -13.76 -18.02
CA LEU A 629 -17.71 -13.07 -16.78
C LEU A 629 -16.59 -13.74 -15.98
N THR A 630 -15.56 -12.99 -15.65
CA THR A 630 -14.52 -13.47 -14.72
C THR A 630 -15.13 -13.70 -13.32
N PRO A 631 -15.00 -14.88 -12.72
CA PRO A 631 -15.48 -15.13 -11.38
C PRO A 631 -14.88 -14.15 -10.38
N ARG A 632 -15.73 -13.35 -9.77
CA ARG A 632 -15.32 -12.32 -8.80
C ARG A 632 -16.33 -12.19 -7.69
N VAL A 633 -15.86 -12.31 -6.45
CA VAL A 633 -16.64 -12.08 -5.24
C VAL A 633 -16.10 -10.85 -4.53
N MET A 634 -16.99 -9.93 -4.15
CA MET A 634 -16.63 -8.72 -3.43
C MET A 634 -17.30 -8.68 -2.07
N PHE A 635 -16.52 -8.76 -1.02
CA PHE A 635 -16.99 -8.53 0.34
C PHE A 635 -16.96 -7.02 0.62
N ALA A 636 -18.10 -6.39 0.55
CA ALA A 636 -18.24 -4.97 0.88
C ALA A 636 -17.93 -4.71 2.36
N ASN A 637 -17.64 -3.47 2.69
CA ASN A 637 -17.50 -3.08 4.10
C ASN A 637 -18.79 -3.38 4.86
N GLY A 638 -18.69 -4.05 6.00
CA GLY A 638 -19.81 -4.53 6.82
C GLY A 638 -20.30 -5.93 6.47
N SER A 639 -19.81 -6.57 5.42
CA SER A 639 -20.25 -7.92 5.04
C SER A 639 -19.37 -9.02 5.63
N GLN A 640 -20.00 -10.17 5.91
CA GLN A 640 -19.32 -11.43 6.28
C GLN A 640 -19.31 -12.41 5.13
N LYS A 641 -20.27 -12.27 4.23
CA LYS A 641 -20.52 -13.16 3.11
C LYS A 641 -20.73 -12.35 1.85
N SER A 642 -20.46 -12.97 0.73
CA SER A 642 -20.75 -12.41 -0.58
C SER A 642 -20.88 -13.53 -1.60
N SER A 643 -21.56 -13.25 -2.70
CA SER A 643 -21.92 -14.25 -3.69
C SER A 643 -21.40 -13.90 -5.07
N PHE A 644 -21.22 -14.92 -5.87
CA PHE A 644 -21.05 -14.87 -7.30
C PHE A 644 -22.13 -15.74 -7.96
N LEU A 645 -22.76 -15.21 -8.99
CA LEU A 645 -23.73 -15.92 -9.78
C LEU A 645 -23.11 -16.30 -11.12
N VAL A 646 -23.14 -17.58 -11.43
CA VAL A 646 -22.84 -18.07 -12.78
C VAL A 646 -24.16 -18.13 -13.54
N LYS A 647 -24.25 -17.26 -14.52
CA LYS A 647 -25.47 -17.19 -15.36
C LYS A 647 -25.61 -18.44 -16.20
N THR A 648 -26.68 -19.17 -15.98
CA THR A 648 -27.03 -20.33 -16.83
C THR A 648 -27.55 -19.86 -18.17
N LEU A 649 -27.24 -20.61 -19.20
CA LEU A 649 -27.73 -20.40 -20.55
C LEU A 649 -28.75 -21.49 -20.89
N GLU A 650 -29.66 -21.15 -21.73
CA GLU A 650 -30.66 -22.06 -22.27
C GLU A 650 -30.15 -22.59 -23.61
N ASP A 651 -30.09 -23.89 -23.76
CA ASP A 651 -29.75 -24.50 -25.04
C ASP A 651 -30.90 -25.41 -25.61
N THR A 652 -30.60 -26.20 -26.57
CA THR A 652 -31.55 -27.09 -27.24
C THR A 652 -31.28 -28.57 -26.98
N ARG A 653 -30.59 -28.88 -25.92
CA ARG A 653 -30.22 -30.22 -25.50
C ARG A 653 -31.04 -30.61 -24.27
N TYR A 654 -31.26 -31.90 -24.12
CA TYR A 654 -31.71 -32.51 -22.89
C TYR A 654 -30.60 -33.39 -22.35
N GLU A 655 -30.08 -33.02 -21.20
CA GLU A 655 -28.82 -33.52 -20.69
C GLU A 655 -28.90 -34.00 -19.24
N LEU A 656 -27.87 -34.69 -18.81
CA LEU A 656 -27.69 -35.01 -17.38
C LEU A 656 -27.15 -33.77 -16.65
N PRO A 657 -27.38 -33.66 -15.31
CA PRO A 657 -26.77 -32.62 -14.53
C PRO A 657 -25.26 -32.52 -14.77
N LYS A 658 -24.79 -31.32 -15.03
CA LYS A 658 -23.38 -31.01 -15.27
C LYS A 658 -22.78 -30.23 -14.12
N THR A 659 -21.47 -30.30 -14.00
CA THR A 659 -20.73 -29.57 -12.95
C THR A 659 -19.99 -28.40 -13.54
N ASP A 660 -20.14 -27.24 -12.91
CA ASP A 660 -19.28 -26.09 -13.05
C ASP A 660 -18.25 -26.09 -11.92
N VAL A 661 -17.04 -25.69 -12.23
CA VAL A 661 -15.96 -25.56 -11.24
C VAL A 661 -15.37 -24.15 -11.32
N ILE A 662 -15.27 -23.50 -10.17
CA ILE A 662 -14.56 -22.22 -10.03
C ILE A 662 -13.40 -22.39 -9.07
N ASN A 663 -12.22 -22.00 -9.52
CA ASN A 663 -11.01 -21.95 -8.72
C ASN A 663 -10.69 -20.49 -8.34
N PHE A 664 -11.08 -20.08 -7.13
CA PHE A 664 -10.68 -18.78 -6.59
C PHE A 664 -9.23 -18.86 -6.14
N ASN A 665 -8.36 -18.03 -6.74
CA ASN A 665 -6.91 -18.14 -6.60
C ASN A 665 -6.23 -16.82 -6.24
N LYS A 666 -6.97 -15.74 -6.11
CA LYS A 666 -6.40 -14.44 -5.80
C LYS A 666 -7.28 -13.63 -4.86
N VAL A 667 -6.65 -13.05 -3.84
CA VAL A 667 -7.31 -12.17 -2.90
C VAL A 667 -6.66 -10.79 -2.97
N HIS A 668 -7.47 -9.75 -3.07
CA HIS A 668 -7.06 -8.35 -2.98
C HIS A 668 -7.69 -7.75 -1.74
N CYS A 669 -6.87 -7.28 -0.84
CA CYS A 669 -7.32 -6.65 0.40
C CYS A 669 -6.43 -5.46 0.76
N LEU A 670 -6.89 -4.66 1.72
CA LEU A 670 -6.15 -3.51 2.23
C LEU A 670 -4.87 -3.96 2.93
N SER A 671 -3.82 -3.12 2.87
CA SER A 671 -2.56 -3.36 3.58
C SER A 671 -2.79 -3.62 5.08
N GLY A 672 -2.17 -4.69 5.58
CA GLY A 672 -2.33 -5.15 6.97
C GLY A 672 -3.55 -6.03 7.22
N SER A 673 -4.41 -6.25 6.23
CA SER A 673 -5.40 -7.33 6.25
C SER A 673 -4.73 -8.62 5.79
N ASN A 674 -4.89 -9.69 6.57
CA ASN A 674 -4.29 -10.98 6.29
C ASN A 674 -5.38 -11.97 5.85
N VAL A 675 -5.83 -11.83 4.60
CA VAL A 675 -6.90 -12.65 4.02
C VAL A 675 -6.33 -13.57 2.96
N ALA A 676 -6.57 -14.87 3.10
CA ALA A 676 -6.03 -15.90 2.21
C ALA A 676 -7.02 -17.06 2.06
N PHE A 677 -6.64 -18.06 1.30
CA PHE A 677 -7.30 -19.36 1.26
C PHE A 677 -6.61 -20.32 2.25
N GLU A 678 -7.23 -21.44 2.57
CA GLU A 678 -6.62 -22.49 3.40
C GLU A 678 -5.44 -23.20 2.70
N GLY A 679 -5.38 -23.09 1.35
CA GLY A 679 -4.31 -23.61 0.49
C GLY A 679 -3.92 -22.55 -0.53
N GLU A 680 -3.45 -23.01 -1.68
CA GLU A 680 -3.10 -22.11 -2.78
C GLU A 680 -4.32 -21.50 -3.47
N LEU A 681 -5.47 -22.21 -3.43
CA LEU A 681 -6.73 -21.82 -4.04
C LEU A 681 -7.92 -22.41 -3.28
N LEU A 682 -9.11 -21.84 -3.53
CA LEU A 682 -10.40 -22.38 -3.10
C LEU A 682 -11.14 -22.90 -4.32
N SER A 683 -11.22 -24.21 -4.45
CA SER A 683 -12.01 -24.84 -5.52
C SER A 683 -13.45 -25.04 -5.06
N CYS A 684 -14.40 -24.56 -5.86
CA CYS A 684 -15.82 -24.64 -5.62
C CYS A 684 -16.48 -25.35 -6.81
N SER A 685 -17.38 -26.29 -6.52
CA SER A 685 -18.15 -26.97 -7.57
C SER A 685 -19.63 -26.64 -7.41
N GLY A 686 -20.28 -26.27 -8.50
CA GLY A 686 -21.71 -26.10 -8.65
C GLY A 686 -22.30 -27.14 -9.58
N VAL A 687 -23.59 -27.20 -9.59
CA VAL A 687 -24.35 -28.09 -10.51
C VAL A 687 -25.34 -27.26 -11.30
N VAL A 688 -25.37 -27.45 -12.59
CA VAL A 688 -26.45 -26.98 -13.47
C VAL A 688 -27.27 -28.18 -13.90
N VAL A 689 -28.55 -28.04 -13.81
CA VAL A 689 -29.49 -29.02 -14.30
C VAL A 689 -30.24 -28.42 -15.48
N ASP A 690 -30.60 -29.30 -16.38
CA ASP A 690 -31.42 -28.96 -17.54
C ASP A 690 -32.82 -28.50 -17.11
N GLN A 691 -33.54 -27.87 -18.02
CA GLN A 691 -34.95 -27.56 -17.81
C GLN A 691 -35.81 -28.84 -17.90
N PRO A 692 -36.96 -28.84 -17.22
CA PRO A 692 -37.92 -29.94 -17.38
C PRO A 692 -38.35 -30.09 -18.83
N ALA A 693 -38.37 -31.32 -19.30
CA ALA A 693 -38.82 -31.66 -20.63
C ALA A 693 -40.26 -32.25 -20.63
N ARG A 694 -40.87 -32.24 -21.75
CA ARG A 694 -42.15 -32.94 -21.99
C ARG A 694 -42.15 -33.63 -23.33
N LEU A 695 -42.96 -34.66 -23.43
CA LEU A 695 -43.19 -35.31 -24.69
C LEU A 695 -44.45 -34.76 -25.34
N MET A 696 -44.36 -34.55 -26.63
CA MET A 696 -45.49 -34.15 -27.50
C MET A 696 -45.58 -35.16 -28.63
N ILE A 697 -46.78 -35.63 -28.87
CA ILE A 697 -47.08 -36.49 -30.05
C ILE A 697 -47.84 -35.67 -31.07
N ALA A 698 -47.42 -35.76 -32.33
CA ALA A 698 -48.08 -35.12 -33.45
C ALA A 698 -48.30 -36.09 -34.61
N SER A 699 -49.33 -35.86 -35.34
CA SER A 699 -49.64 -36.61 -36.61
C SER A 699 -48.68 -36.11 -37.70
N LEU A 700 -48.17 -37.02 -38.48
CA LEU A 700 -47.41 -36.74 -39.71
C LEU A 700 -48.28 -36.48 -40.91
N GLY A 701 -49.66 -36.50 -40.73
CA GLY A 701 -50.62 -36.19 -41.72
C GLY A 701 -51.60 -37.37 -41.98
N ASP A 702 -52.58 -37.12 -42.79
CA ASP A 702 -53.57 -38.14 -43.18
C ASP A 702 -52.95 -39.12 -44.16
N HIS A 703 -53.48 -40.39 -44.11
CA HIS A 703 -52.99 -41.47 -44.93
C HIS A 703 -54.10 -42.04 -45.78
N ARG A 704 -53.84 -42.40 -47.06
CA ARG A 704 -54.81 -43.00 -47.95
C ARG A 704 -54.82 -44.50 -47.78
N LEU A 705 -56.04 -45.02 -47.96
CA LEU A 705 -56.24 -46.44 -48.07
C LEU A 705 -55.53 -46.97 -49.33
N ASN A 706 -54.55 -47.68 -49.15
CA ASN A 706 -54.01 -48.60 -50.09
C ASN A 706 -52.52 -48.76 -50.13
N ASN A 707 -51.83 -49.40 -49.53
CA ASN A 707 -50.52 -49.64 -50.07
C ASN A 707 -49.69 -50.68 -49.31
N ASN A 708 -50.04 -51.11 -48.13
CA ASN A 708 -49.20 -51.97 -47.29
C ASN A 708 -47.73 -51.46 -47.20
N VAL A 709 -47.61 -50.19 -47.44
CA VAL A 709 -46.28 -49.50 -47.34
C VAL A 709 -46.09 -48.97 -45.94
N VAL A 710 -44.94 -49.25 -45.33
CA VAL A 710 -44.57 -48.72 -44.06
C VAL A 710 -44.41 -47.23 -44.21
N SER A 711 -45.16 -46.46 -43.45
CA SER A 711 -45.11 -44.99 -43.43
C SER A 711 -44.96 -44.47 -41.97
N GLY A 712 -44.40 -43.28 -41.79
CA GLY A 712 -44.47 -42.62 -40.54
C GLY A 712 -45.87 -42.05 -40.27
N PHE A 713 -46.48 -42.39 -39.18
CA PHE A 713 -47.86 -41.96 -38.83
C PHE A 713 -47.82 -40.85 -37.77
N PHE A 714 -46.99 -40.99 -36.75
CA PHE A 714 -46.84 -40.02 -35.71
C PHE A 714 -45.34 -39.75 -35.45
N THR A 715 -45.07 -38.58 -34.97
CA THR A 715 -43.79 -38.24 -34.38
C THR A 715 -43.96 -37.97 -32.88
N VAL A 716 -43.13 -38.54 -32.06
CA VAL A 716 -43.02 -38.21 -30.63
C VAL A 716 -41.81 -37.40 -30.49
N SER A 717 -41.98 -36.18 -30.06
CA SER A 717 -40.88 -35.20 -29.90
C SER A 717 -40.65 -34.91 -28.45
N LEU A 718 -39.36 -34.79 -28.12
CA LEU A 718 -38.88 -34.26 -26.84
C LEU A 718 -38.82 -32.75 -26.96
N VAL A 719 -39.54 -32.06 -26.11
CA VAL A 719 -39.59 -30.58 -26.14
C VAL A 719 -39.40 -30.01 -24.75
N ARG A 720 -38.91 -28.81 -24.70
CA ARG A 720 -38.78 -28.04 -23.45
C ARG A 720 -40.18 -27.77 -22.87
N ALA A 721 -40.35 -28.00 -21.58
CA ALA A 721 -41.65 -27.88 -20.94
C ALA A 721 -42.18 -26.43 -20.94
N SER A 722 -41.30 -25.43 -20.87
CA SER A 722 -41.66 -24.02 -20.77
C SER A 722 -42.25 -23.41 -22.05
N ASP A 723 -41.63 -23.66 -23.22
CA ASP A 723 -41.96 -22.99 -24.48
C ASP A 723 -42.26 -23.94 -25.64
N GLY A 724 -41.99 -25.24 -25.49
CA GLY A 724 -42.20 -26.24 -26.52
C GLY A 724 -41.11 -26.33 -27.57
N ALA A 725 -39.98 -25.72 -27.36
CA ALA A 725 -38.81 -25.85 -28.24
C ALA A 725 -38.32 -27.31 -28.28
N LEU A 726 -37.93 -27.79 -29.46
CA LEU A 726 -37.37 -29.14 -29.63
C LEU A 726 -36.04 -29.26 -28.86
N LEU A 727 -35.93 -30.34 -28.12
CA LEU A 727 -34.71 -30.71 -27.40
C LEU A 727 -34.10 -31.97 -28.01
N THR A 728 -32.81 -31.95 -28.29
CA THR A 728 -32.03 -33.14 -28.66
C THR A 728 -31.63 -33.93 -27.42
N ASN A 729 -31.88 -35.22 -27.37
CA ASN A 729 -31.47 -36.04 -26.25
C ASN A 729 -29.95 -36.26 -26.27
N ALA A 730 -29.21 -35.57 -25.39
CA ALA A 730 -27.76 -35.65 -25.23
C ALA A 730 -27.36 -36.31 -23.90
N THR A 731 -28.27 -37.07 -23.27
CA THR A 731 -28.00 -37.70 -21.96
C THR A 731 -27.05 -38.90 -22.02
N GLY A 732 -26.70 -39.38 -23.21
CA GLY A 732 -25.95 -40.62 -23.42
C GLY A 732 -26.81 -41.89 -23.27
N SER A 733 -28.10 -41.75 -23.02
CA SER A 733 -29.04 -42.85 -22.85
C SER A 733 -30.39 -42.54 -23.55
N ASP A 734 -31.05 -43.56 -24.06
CA ASP A 734 -32.30 -43.40 -24.79
C ASP A 734 -33.45 -42.96 -23.86
N VAL A 735 -34.28 -42.06 -24.34
CA VAL A 735 -35.64 -41.85 -23.81
C VAL A 735 -36.54 -42.86 -24.49
N ILE A 736 -37.11 -43.76 -23.70
CA ILE A 736 -37.96 -44.84 -24.22
C ILE A 736 -39.44 -44.50 -24.00
N VAL A 737 -40.18 -44.45 -25.06
CA VAL A 737 -41.60 -44.08 -25.04
C VAL A 737 -42.46 -45.29 -25.49
N ASN A 738 -43.44 -45.57 -24.68
CA ASN A 738 -44.46 -46.57 -25.04
C ASN A 738 -45.78 -45.85 -25.36
N CYS A 739 -46.31 -46.13 -26.49
CA CYS A 739 -47.59 -45.61 -26.93
C CYS A 739 -48.68 -46.68 -26.91
N VAL A 740 -49.92 -46.28 -26.94
CA VAL A 740 -51.09 -47.16 -26.98
C VAL A 740 -52.17 -46.53 -27.86
N THR A 741 -52.88 -47.40 -28.63
CA THR A 741 -54.02 -46.97 -29.38
C THR A 741 -55.18 -46.58 -28.46
N VAL A 742 -55.91 -45.50 -28.81
CA VAL A 742 -57.08 -45.07 -28.03
C VAL A 742 -58.35 -45.85 -28.50
N PRO A 743 -59.01 -46.49 -27.55
CA PRO A 743 -60.13 -47.34 -27.90
C PRO A 743 -61.37 -46.66 -28.64
N ASP A 744 -61.47 -45.32 -28.41
CA ASP A 744 -62.58 -44.52 -28.96
C ASP A 744 -62.35 -44.11 -30.43
N ALA A 745 -61.21 -44.46 -31.00
CA ALA A 745 -60.98 -44.22 -32.43
C ALA A 745 -61.85 -45.10 -33.32
N SER A 746 -62.26 -44.54 -34.45
CA SER A 746 -63.14 -45.30 -35.42
C SER A 746 -62.35 -46.37 -36.19
N ALA A 747 -61.04 -46.21 -36.30
CA ALA A 747 -60.16 -47.24 -36.87
C ALA A 747 -59.69 -48.22 -35.80
N LYS A 748 -59.54 -49.49 -36.15
CA LYS A 748 -59.13 -50.58 -35.26
C LYS A 748 -57.79 -51.15 -35.67
N GLU A 749 -56.87 -51.24 -34.69
CA GLU A 749 -55.61 -51.94 -34.91
C GLU A 749 -55.78 -53.40 -35.25
N GLY A 750 -54.99 -53.94 -36.14
CA GLY A 750 -55.07 -55.30 -36.68
C GLY A 750 -56.12 -55.44 -37.76
N LYS A 751 -57.07 -54.47 -37.96
CA LYS A 751 -58.06 -54.49 -38.99
C LYS A 751 -57.91 -53.38 -40.05
N ASP A 752 -57.66 -52.16 -39.59
CA ASP A 752 -57.55 -50.97 -40.43
C ASP A 752 -56.13 -50.48 -40.59
N PHE A 753 -55.30 -50.75 -39.57
CA PHE A 753 -53.92 -50.43 -39.55
C PHE A 753 -53.09 -51.33 -38.56
N VAL A 754 -51.77 -51.31 -38.66
CA VAL A 754 -50.88 -51.96 -37.72
C VAL A 754 -49.68 -51.07 -37.51
N PHE A 755 -49.33 -50.81 -36.23
CA PHE A 755 -48.07 -50.14 -35.87
C PHE A 755 -46.96 -51.17 -35.83
N THR A 756 -45.76 -50.75 -36.25
CA THR A 756 -44.55 -51.58 -36.26
C THR A 756 -43.63 -51.35 -35.11
N ASN A 757 -43.73 -50.19 -34.48
CA ASN A 757 -42.77 -49.79 -33.41
C ASN A 757 -43.35 -48.84 -32.34
N MET A 758 -44.65 -49.01 -32.01
CA MET A 758 -45.30 -48.15 -31.00
C MET A 758 -44.87 -48.47 -29.55
N HIS A 759 -44.20 -49.56 -29.32
CA HIS A 759 -43.59 -49.96 -28.04
C HIS A 759 -42.09 -49.80 -28.14
N ASP A 760 -41.46 -49.36 -27.01
CA ASP A 760 -40.01 -49.11 -26.93
C ASP A 760 -39.53 -48.17 -28.02
N LEU A 761 -40.32 -47.17 -28.34
CA LEU A 761 -39.90 -46.09 -29.23
C LEU A 761 -38.77 -45.30 -28.61
N ARG A 762 -37.65 -45.17 -29.31
CA ARG A 762 -36.41 -44.60 -28.74
C ARG A 762 -36.08 -43.27 -29.36
N ILE A 763 -35.91 -42.25 -28.49
CA ILE A 763 -35.25 -41.01 -28.87
C ILE A 763 -33.81 -41.18 -28.38
N SER A 764 -32.90 -41.44 -29.32
CA SER A 764 -31.51 -41.79 -29.01
C SER A 764 -30.80 -40.70 -28.17
N GLY A 765 -29.99 -41.14 -27.20
CA GLY A 765 -29.20 -40.27 -26.32
C GLY A 765 -27.90 -39.76 -26.93
N ASP A 766 -27.75 -39.81 -28.25
CA ASP A 766 -26.49 -39.47 -28.95
C ASP A 766 -26.28 -37.96 -29.21
N GLY A 767 -27.20 -37.12 -28.77
CA GLY A 767 -27.15 -35.67 -28.97
C GLY A 767 -27.63 -35.19 -30.32
N ASN A 768 -28.17 -36.08 -31.16
CA ASN A 768 -28.60 -35.74 -32.51
C ASN A 768 -30.13 -35.95 -32.75
N HIS A 769 -30.82 -36.59 -31.82
CA HIS A 769 -32.22 -36.94 -31.96
C HIS A 769 -33.10 -36.19 -30.95
N SER A 770 -34.12 -35.48 -31.49
CA SER A 770 -35.16 -34.79 -30.70
C SER A 770 -36.51 -35.48 -30.78
N SER A 771 -36.64 -36.47 -31.65
CA SER A 771 -37.90 -37.14 -31.88
C SER A 771 -37.70 -38.55 -32.40
N ALA A 772 -38.73 -39.32 -32.29
CA ALA A 772 -38.80 -40.65 -32.90
C ALA A 772 -40.14 -40.84 -33.55
N ASN A 773 -40.14 -41.49 -34.72
CA ASN A 773 -41.36 -41.72 -35.49
C ASN A 773 -42.00 -43.08 -35.21
N VAL A 774 -43.30 -43.06 -35.05
CA VAL A 774 -44.11 -44.28 -35.02
C VAL A 774 -44.47 -44.65 -36.43
N TYR A 775 -44.00 -45.79 -36.85
CA TYR A 775 -44.23 -46.32 -38.17
C TYR A 775 -45.31 -47.32 -38.10
N GLY A 776 -46.10 -47.47 -39.27
CA GLY A 776 -47.15 -48.43 -39.39
C GLY A 776 -47.50 -48.64 -40.84
N VAL A 777 -48.49 -49.47 -41.02
CA VAL A 777 -49.06 -49.80 -42.32
C VAL A 777 -50.60 -49.60 -42.25
N VAL A 778 -51.17 -48.88 -43.20
CA VAL A 778 -52.59 -48.83 -43.38
C VAL A 778 -52.99 -50.12 -44.16
N LEU A 779 -53.84 -50.90 -43.53
CA LEU A 779 -54.30 -52.17 -44.13
C LEU A 779 -55.40 -51.88 -45.17
N TYR A 780 -55.46 -52.68 -46.25
CA TYR A 780 -56.50 -52.61 -47.29
C TYR A 780 -57.83 -52.96 -46.65
N SER A 781 -58.78 -52.07 -46.79
CA SER A 781 -60.22 -52.29 -46.37
C SER A 781 -61.15 -51.92 -47.45
N THR A 782 -62.23 -52.72 -47.57
CA THR A 782 -63.33 -52.45 -48.46
C THR A 782 -64.35 -51.45 -47.92
N ASP A 783 -64.10 -50.97 -46.70
CA ASP A 783 -64.92 -50.05 -45.98
C ASP A 783 -64.75 -48.62 -46.53
N ALA A 784 -65.82 -47.94 -46.90
CA ALA A 784 -65.76 -46.69 -47.62
C ALA A 784 -65.72 -45.44 -46.69
N ALA A 785 -65.78 -45.62 -45.41
CA ALA A 785 -65.83 -44.52 -44.46
C ALA A 785 -64.40 -44.05 -44.05
N GLU A 786 -64.22 -42.73 -43.95
CA GLU A 786 -63.02 -42.17 -43.31
C GLU A 786 -62.93 -42.64 -41.85
N LYS A 787 -61.77 -43.02 -41.40
CA LYS A 787 -61.57 -43.53 -40.04
C LYS A 787 -60.41 -42.77 -39.31
N GLN A 788 -60.67 -42.46 -38.08
CA GLN A 788 -59.65 -41.79 -37.22
C GLN A 788 -58.88 -42.85 -36.48
N VAL A 789 -57.55 -42.66 -36.51
CA VAL A 789 -56.60 -43.38 -35.71
C VAL A 789 -56.10 -42.43 -34.63
N LYS A 790 -56.17 -42.83 -33.37
CA LYS A 790 -55.68 -42.07 -32.24
C LYS A 790 -54.62 -42.87 -31.51
N LEU A 791 -53.48 -42.20 -31.25
CA LEU A 791 -52.36 -42.77 -30.48
C LEU A 791 -52.10 -41.89 -29.25
N LYS A 792 -51.93 -42.52 -28.12
CA LYS A 792 -51.64 -41.86 -26.87
C LYS A 792 -50.31 -42.37 -26.28
N ILE A 793 -49.51 -41.48 -25.78
CA ILE A 793 -48.31 -41.80 -24.95
C ILE A 793 -48.83 -42.48 -23.67
N LYS A 794 -48.40 -43.71 -23.39
CA LYS A 794 -48.78 -44.48 -22.22
C LYS A 794 -47.80 -44.31 -21.09
N SER A 795 -46.52 -44.38 -21.41
CA SER A 795 -45.44 -44.24 -20.42
C SER A 795 -44.15 -43.76 -21.07
N VAL A 796 -43.33 -43.13 -20.30
CA VAL A 796 -41.96 -42.76 -20.65
C VAL A 796 -41.01 -43.33 -19.64
N THR A 797 -39.91 -43.88 -20.12
CA THR A 797 -38.74 -44.22 -19.30
C THR A 797 -37.62 -43.21 -19.66
N GLN A 798 -37.29 -42.39 -18.73
CA GLN A 798 -36.25 -41.35 -18.89
C GLN A 798 -34.89 -41.85 -18.41
N PRO A 799 -33.79 -41.28 -18.88
CA PRO A 799 -32.45 -41.56 -18.39
C PRO A 799 -32.32 -41.30 -16.89
N THR A 800 -31.62 -42.15 -16.17
CA THR A 800 -31.39 -42.00 -14.73
C THR A 800 -30.59 -40.73 -14.44
N GLY A 801 -31.09 -39.90 -13.55
CA GLY A 801 -30.43 -38.64 -13.14
C GLY A 801 -30.83 -37.42 -13.99
N ALA A 802 -31.51 -37.61 -15.15
CA ALA A 802 -31.99 -36.48 -15.93
C ALA A 802 -33.23 -35.83 -15.29
N GLN A 803 -33.54 -34.59 -15.71
CA GLN A 803 -34.75 -33.88 -15.28
C GLN A 803 -36.02 -34.64 -15.70
N PRO A 804 -37.12 -34.47 -14.95
CA PRO A 804 -38.35 -35.18 -15.28
C PRO A 804 -38.86 -34.85 -16.66
N ILE A 805 -39.30 -35.89 -17.39
CA ILE A 805 -40.04 -35.75 -18.63
C ILE A 805 -41.52 -35.92 -18.31
N SER A 806 -42.29 -34.86 -18.55
CA SER A 806 -43.71 -34.85 -18.34
C SER A 806 -44.47 -35.20 -19.62
N VAL A 807 -45.72 -35.63 -19.48
CA VAL A 807 -46.64 -35.84 -20.59
C VAL A 807 -47.98 -35.18 -20.21
N SER A 808 -48.33 -34.06 -20.85
CA SER A 808 -49.63 -33.41 -20.61
C SER A 808 -50.76 -34.17 -21.32
N ASP A 809 -51.93 -34.26 -20.72
CA ASP A 809 -53.08 -34.98 -21.34
C ASP A 809 -53.43 -34.38 -22.69
N ALA A 810 -53.25 -33.09 -22.89
CA ALA A 810 -53.58 -32.45 -24.19
C ALA A 810 -52.56 -32.81 -25.30
N GLU A 811 -51.29 -33.09 -24.94
CA GLU A 811 -50.25 -33.37 -25.93
C GLU A 811 -49.85 -34.83 -25.97
N ALA A 812 -50.41 -35.58 -25.05
CA ALA A 812 -50.25 -37.06 -25.01
C ALA A 812 -50.93 -37.81 -26.13
N THR A 813 -51.87 -37.21 -26.84
CA THR A 813 -52.71 -37.87 -27.85
C THR A 813 -52.68 -37.09 -29.15
N ALA A 814 -52.46 -37.77 -30.21
CA ALA A 814 -52.59 -37.23 -31.57
C ALA A 814 -53.46 -38.15 -32.41
N GLU A 815 -54.08 -37.62 -33.47
CA GLU A 815 -54.93 -38.35 -34.39
C GLU A 815 -54.59 -38.01 -35.83
N PHE A 816 -54.86 -38.99 -36.71
CA PHE A 816 -54.88 -38.78 -38.15
C PHE A 816 -56.04 -39.52 -38.77
N THR A 817 -56.35 -39.15 -39.96
CA THR A 817 -57.49 -39.77 -40.73
C THR A 817 -56.99 -40.69 -41.84
N ILE A 818 -57.48 -41.93 -41.87
CA ILE A 818 -57.33 -42.80 -43.02
C ILE A 818 -58.31 -42.35 -44.00
N ARG A 819 -57.93 -41.85 -45.17
CA ARG A 819 -58.74 -41.37 -46.29
C ARG A 819 -58.70 -42.36 -47.43
N LYS A 820 -59.76 -42.36 -48.28
CA LYS A 820 -59.80 -43.14 -49.51
C LYS A 820 -58.66 -42.77 -50.48
#